data_a712a5683a01aa97393c9ae99c2827c0
#
_entry.id   a712a5683a01aa97393c9ae99c2827c0
#
_cell.length_a   1.000
_cell.length_b   1.000
_cell.length_c   1.000
_cell.angle_alpha   90.00
_cell.angle_beta   90.00
_cell.angle_gamma   90.00
#
_symmetry.space_group_name_H-M   'P 1'
#
loop_
_entity.id
_entity.type
_entity.pdbx_description
1 polymer ?
#
loop_
_entity_poly.entity_id
_entity_poly.type
_entity_poly.pdbx_seq_one_letter_code
_entity_poly.pdbx_strand_id
1 'polypeptide(L)'
;CLECHSGAEADAGLALSHFQNAKSILKERNTWAKVIQRLEIGDMPPTDASPMLKEDRQKLIDWIRSTINDIECGLTPNPGSVTLRRLNRFEYQNTIRDLLGLNYKPATGFPGDDVGYGFDNIGDVLTLPPLLMEKYFNAAEEISQLAIQTPTPGPVFESRIKLEDLRADRGGSYNDGKFAFVSDGKMNIEETLPWKGMFRLEAGLAGEEVSGEGPKVRVSIDGKQLKELEVKTKSDSEAETVAFPFRNNSLKKSTLSIEFINDFYVAPKDGKPKLDRNLFIYDLKIVGEKPPIPVPESELTSVHRMIVRSTPQSEGSVLKASQTCLQPLASKAYRRPVKKDELDRLAKIVVEATEEGDSYEAALQLALQAILVSPHFLFKVEVPTTKKATEYPLLDDYELATRLSYFLWSSMPDQELLQLATKKQLRDPVVLKAQIKRMLDHRRSSEFVENFAGQWLNLRKLDQFEPNRTLFPQWNDEIKALVRSETYRFFQHMMRNDQSILRLLDADYTFLNEKLAKFYGIPGVQGEEFRQVSTKGQKRMGILTHGSILAVTSNPTRTSPVKRGKWILENLLATPPPPAPPGVPELEKGELKGTVRQQMEQHRADPACASCHKLMDPLGLALENYDAVGRWRTTDKGSPIDTSGELPNGESIKGPGDLIRTLREKNADQFARCVTEKLLIYALGRGLEYYDRCAVDKIMAKLTKDDYRFSTLIFEIVSSDPFQRKGVREEL
;
A
#
# COMPACT_ATOMS: atom_id res chain seq x y z
N CYS A 1 -46.30 -5.77 -13.81
CA CYS A 1 -45.05 -4.99 -13.76
C CYS A 1 -45.27 -3.53 -14.18
N LEU A 2 -45.93 -3.30 -15.32
CA LEU A 2 -46.09 -1.93 -15.85
C LEU A 2 -47.13 -1.09 -15.04
N GLU A 3 -48.01 -1.73 -14.27
CA GLU A 3 -48.96 -1.02 -13.39
C GLU A 3 -48.24 -0.24 -12.28
N CYS A 4 -47.18 -0.80 -11.71
CA CYS A 4 -46.41 -0.20 -10.64
C CYS A 4 -45.11 0.48 -11.18
N HIS A 5 -44.56 -0.04 -12.25
CA HIS A 5 -43.25 0.38 -12.80
C HIS A 5 -43.38 1.11 -14.14
N SER A 6 -44.26 2.13 -14.23
CA SER A 6 -44.39 2.98 -15.42
C SER A 6 -44.61 4.45 -15.07
N GLY A 7 -44.19 5.35 -15.99
CA GLY A 7 -44.35 6.79 -15.83
C GLY A 7 -43.33 7.46 -14.89
N ALA A 8 -43.59 8.72 -14.55
CA ALA A 8 -42.68 9.55 -13.75
C ALA A 8 -42.68 9.21 -12.25
N GLU A 9 -43.74 8.58 -11.76
CA GLU A 9 -43.95 8.16 -10.35
C GLU A 9 -43.80 6.65 -10.17
N ALA A 10 -43.01 6.00 -11.03
CA ALA A 10 -42.80 4.55 -10.96
C ALA A 10 -42.22 4.10 -9.60
N ASP A 11 -42.76 3.02 -9.06
CA ASP A 11 -42.33 2.44 -7.78
C ASP A 11 -40.84 2.15 -7.76
N ALA A 12 -40.19 2.49 -6.64
CA ALA A 12 -38.75 2.39 -6.45
C ALA A 12 -37.92 3.14 -7.52
N GLY A 13 -38.51 4.11 -8.24
CA GLY A 13 -37.82 4.86 -9.30
C GLY A 13 -37.53 4.05 -10.56
N LEU A 14 -38.12 2.86 -10.70
CA LEU A 14 -37.89 1.97 -11.84
C LEU A 14 -39.02 2.09 -12.85
N ALA A 15 -38.87 2.92 -13.88
CA ALA A 15 -39.83 3.05 -14.98
C ALA A 15 -39.52 2.09 -16.12
N LEU A 16 -40.15 0.91 -16.15
CA LEU A 16 -39.96 -0.09 -17.19
C LEU A 16 -40.39 0.39 -18.60
N SER A 17 -41.27 1.39 -18.65
CA SER A 17 -41.71 2.03 -19.89
C SER A 17 -40.58 2.75 -20.66
N HIS A 18 -39.45 3.05 -20.03
CA HIS A 18 -38.27 3.64 -20.67
C HIS A 18 -37.50 2.64 -21.53
N PHE A 19 -37.68 1.34 -21.28
CA PHE A 19 -36.95 0.26 -21.99
C PHE A 19 -37.76 -0.23 -23.19
N GLN A 20 -37.56 0.44 -24.32
CA GLN A 20 -38.33 0.16 -25.56
C GLN A 20 -37.72 -0.93 -26.45
N ASN A 21 -36.48 -1.31 -26.22
CA ASN A 21 -35.77 -2.32 -27.02
C ASN A 21 -34.60 -2.94 -26.24
N ALA A 22 -34.01 -4.01 -26.78
CA ALA A 22 -32.89 -4.70 -26.18
C ALA A 22 -31.68 -3.77 -25.92
N LYS A 23 -31.41 -2.77 -26.77
CA LYS A 23 -30.29 -1.83 -26.57
C LYS A 23 -30.48 -0.96 -25.33
N SER A 24 -31.70 -0.54 -25.00
CA SER A 24 -31.98 0.20 -23.76
C SER A 24 -31.79 -0.67 -22.51
N ILE A 25 -32.20 -1.95 -22.57
CA ILE A 25 -31.95 -2.94 -21.52
C ILE A 25 -30.44 -3.15 -21.32
N LEU A 26 -29.70 -3.28 -22.40
CA LEU A 26 -28.25 -3.48 -22.38
C LEU A 26 -27.47 -2.29 -21.80
N LYS A 27 -27.97 -1.06 -21.88
CA LYS A 27 -27.37 0.11 -21.24
C LYS A 27 -27.51 0.08 -19.70
N GLU A 28 -28.57 -0.51 -19.18
CA GLU A 28 -28.87 -0.56 -17.76
C GLU A 28 -28.88 -1.99 -17.20
N ARG A 29 -27.92 -2.80 -17.64
CA ARG A 29 -27.80 -4.22 -17.24
C ARG A 29 -27.85 -4.44 -15.74
N ASN A 30 -27.22 -3.56 -14.95
CA ASN A 30 -27.20 -3.67 -13.50
C ASN A 30 -28.60 -3.52 -12.89
N THR A 31 -29.46 -2.67 -13.45
CA THR A 31 -30.86 -2.52 -13.06
C THR A 31 -31.60 -3.80 -13.35
N TRP A 32 -31.44 -4.37 -14.55
CA TRP A 32 -32.10 -5.61 -14.96
C TRP A 32 -31.59 -6.85 -14.23
N ALA A 33 -30.32 -6.90 -13.82
CA ALA A 33 -29.82 -7.93 -12.91
C ALA A 33 -30.52 -7.91 -11.55
N LYS A 34 -30.79 -6.70 -11.00
CA LYS A 34 -31.59 -6.55 -9.78
C LYS A 34 -33.06 -7.00 -10.00
N VAL A 35 -33.64 -6.72 -11.15
CA VAL A 35 -35.00 -7.20 -11.50
C VAL A 35 -35.03 -8.72 -11.49
N ILE A 36 -34.05 -9.41 -12.12
CA ILE A 36 -33.95 -10.89 -12.07
C ILE A 36 -33.92 -11.35 -10.60
N GLN A 37 -33.03 -10.76 -9.79
CA GLN A 37 -32.89 -11.15 -8.39
C GLN A 37 -34.20 -11.05 -7.60
N ARG A 38 -34.97 -9.98 -7.81
CA ARG A 38 -36.29 -9.80 -7.16
C ARG A 38 -37.33 -10.82 -7.65
N LEU A 39 -37.33 -11.14 -8.93
CA LEU A 39 -38.19 -12.18 -9.49
C LEU A 39 -37.84 -13.57 -8.97
N GLU A 40 -36.54 -13.90 -8.85
CA GLU A 40 -36.06 -15.18 -8.31
C GLU A 40 -36.40 -15.40 -6.86
N ILE A 41 -36.25 -14.35 -6.04
CA ILE A 41 -36.58 -14.36 -4.61
C ILE A 41 -38.12 -14.48 -4.41
N GLY A 42 -38.88 -14.00 -5.39
CA GLY A 42 -40.34 -14.04 -5.37
C GLY A 42 -41.00 -12.91 -4.57
N ASP A 43 -40.26 -11.82 -4.31
CA ASP A 43 -40.78 -10.59 -3.70
C ASP A 43 -41.42 -9.64 -4.75
N MET A 44 -41.27 -9.99 -6.05
CA MET A 44 -41.96 -9.33 -7.18
C MET A 44 -42.74 -10.35 -8.01
N PRO A 45 -44.02 -10.08 -8.32
CA PRO A 45 -44.85 -8.97 -7.79
C PRO A 45 -45.06 -9.12 -6.29
N PRO A 46 -45.30 -7.99 -5.56
CA PRO A 46 -45.60 -8.02 -4.11
C PRO A 46 -46.88 -8.77 -3.82
N THR A 47 -47.08 -9.18 -2.57
CA THR A 47 -48.18 -10.09 -2.14
C THR A 47 -49.59 -9.50 -2.30
N ASP A 48 -49.68 -8.20 -2.38
CA ASP A 48 -50.94 -7.45 -2.60
C ASP A 48 -51.25 -7.20 -4.09
N ALA A 49 -50.32 -7.56 -4.99
CA ALA A 49 -50.53 -7.47 -6.44
C ALA A 49 -50.98 -8.81 -7.04
N SER A 50 -51.46 -8.79 -8.28
CA SER A 50 -51.86 -9.99 -9.02
C SER A 50 -50.68 -10.99 -9.11
N PRO A 51 -50.82 -12.24 -8.65
CA PRO A 51 -49.75 -13.22 -8.63
C PRO A 51 -49.34 -13.62 -10.06
N MET A 52 -48.05 -13.71 -10.28
CA MET A 52 -47.47 -14.23 -11.53
C MET A 52 -47.31 -15.75 -11.46
N LEU A 53 -47.72 -16.47 -12.51
CA LEU A 53 -47.50 -17.92 -12.61
C LEU A 53 -46.02 -18.25 -12.57
N LYS A 54 -45.62 -19.34 -11.92
CA LYS A 54 -44.23 -19.76 -11.80
C LYS A 54 -43.54 -19.91 -13.18
N GLU A 55 -44.28 -20.47 -14.13
CA GLU A 55 -43.78 -20.66 -15.51
C GLU A 55 -43.50 -19.33 -16.24
N ASP A 56 -44.40 -18.35 -16.08
CA ASP A 56 -44.25 -17.05 -16.71
C ASP A 56 -43.13 -16.23 -16.05
N ARG A 57 -43.00 -16.37 -14.72
CA ARG A 57 -41.87 -15.79 -13.98
C ARG A 57 -40.54 -16.35 -14.50
N GLN A 58 -40.45 -17.68 -14.68
CA GLN A 58 -39.24 -18.31 -15.18
C GLN A 58 -38.93 -17.89 -16.62
N LYS A 59 -39.92 -17.86 -17.50
CA LYS A 59 -39.76 -17.34 -18.87
C LYS A 59 -39.24 -15.90 -18.90
N LEU A 60 -39.78 -15.05 -18.05
CA LEU A 60 -39.34 -13.66 -17.94
C LEU A 60 -37.88 -13.55 -17.46
N ILE A 61 -37.54 -14.30 -16.42
CA ILE A 61 -36.17 -14.37 -15.90
C ILE A 61 -35.21 -14.85 -17.02
N ASP A 62 -35.56 -15.93 -17.72
CA ASP A 62 -34.70 -16.49 -18.77
C ASP A 62 -34.57 -15.53 -19.95
N TRP A 63 -35.64 -14.83 -20.33
CA TRP A 63 -35.59 -13.81 -21.37
C TRP A 63 -34.72 -12.60 -20.97
N ILE A 64 -34.91 -12.04 -19.77
CA ILE A 64 -34.09 -10.94 -19.29
C ILE A 64 -32.62 -11.41 -19.23
N ARG A 65 -32.37 -12.58 -18.65
CA ARG A 65 -31.04 -13.17 -18.52
C ARG A 65 -30.36 -13.36 -19.87
N SER A 66 -31.07 -13.88 -20.86
CA SER A 66 -30.54 -14.02 -22.22
C SER A 66 -30.24 -12.65 -22.84
N THR A 67 -31.13 -11.67 -22.66
CA THR A 67 -30.98 -10.32 -23.22
C THR A 67 -29.81 -9.57 -22.62
N ILE A 68 -29.70 -9.50 -21.27
CA ILE A 68 -28.56 -8.78 -20.63
C ILE A 68 -27.24 -9.51 -20.82
N ASN A 69 -27.29 -10.78 -21.15
CA ASN A 69 -26.15 -11.65 -21.40
C ASN A 69 -25.85 -11.84 -22.89
N ASP A 70 -26.62 -11.20 -23.76
CA ASP A 70 -26.36 -11.21 -25.20
C ASP A 70 -25.12 -10.36 -25.50
N ILE A 71 -23.97 -11.02 -25.40
CA ILE A 71 -22.66 -10.48 -25.72
C ILE A 71 -22.09 -11.38 -26.79
N GLU A 72 -21.84 -10.82 -27.96
CA GLU A 72 -21.07 -11.52 -28.98
C GLU A 72 -19.62 -11.70 -28.49
N CYS A 73 -19.36 -12.82 -27.83
CA CYS A 73 -18.03 -13.23 -27.40
C CYS A 73 -17.18 -13.62 -28.62
N GLY A 74 -16.64 -12.68 -29.35
CA GLY A 74 -15.80 -13.15 -30.46
C GLY A 74 -15.17 -12.13 -31.38
N LEU A 75 -15.68 -10.95 -31.53
CA LEU A 75 -15.19 -10.04 -32.57
C LEU A 75 -14.16 -9.00 -32.08
N THR A 76 -14.29 -8.50 -30.87
CA THR A 76 -13.28 -7.60 -30.27
C THR A 76 -13.30 -7.78 -28.74
N PRO A 77 -12.24 -8.37 -28.16
CA PRO A 77 -12.18 -8.53 -26.71
C PRO A 77 -12.10 -7.15 -26.06
N ASN A 78 -13.08 -6.81 -25.21
CA ASN A 78 -13.00 -5.60 -24.37
C ASN A 78 -12.36 -5.98 -23.02
N PRO A 79 -11.11 -5.60 -22.74
CA PRO A 79 -10.44 -5.91 -21.47
C PRO A 79 -10.90 -5.01 -20.31
N GLY A 80 -11.80 -4.07 -20.57
CA GLY A 80 -12.17 -3.04 -19.63
C GLY A 80 -11.10 -1.96 -19.44
N SER A 81 -11.42 -0.93 -18.69
CA SER A 81 -10.45 0.08 -18.28
C SER A 81 -10.00 -0.17 -16.84
N VAL A 82 -8.69 -0.14 -16.62
CA VAL A 82 -8.13 -0.12 -15.27
C VAL A 82 -7.75 1.32 -14.93
N THR A 83 -8.29 1.84 -13.84
CA THR A 83 -7.88 3.14 -13.31
C THR A 83 -6.42 3.11 -12.87
N LEU A 84 -5.77 4.27 -12.86
CA LEU A 84 -4.40 4.38 -12.35
C LEU A 84 -4.36 3.89 -10.90
N ARG A 85 -3.70 2.73 -10.67
CA ARG A 85 -3.71 2.03 -9.39
C ARG A 85 -2.42 2.28 -8.61
N ARG A 86 -2.51 2.97 -7.47
CA ARG A 86 -1.38 3.05 -6.55
C ARG A 86 -1.13 1.70 -5.86
N LEU A 87 0.06 1.56 -5.31
CA LEU A 87 0.33 0.44 -4.39
C LEU A 87 -0.54 0.62 -3.14
N ASN A 88 -1.20 -0.45 -2.71
CA ASN A 88 -1.84 -0.47 -1.41
C ASN A 88 -0.77 -0.63 -0.30
N ARG A 89 -1.18 -0.53 0.96
CA ARG A 89 -0.26 -0.58 2.11
C ARG A 89 0.62 -1.83 2.13
N PHE A 90 0.08 -3.00 1.81
CA PHE A 90 0.83 -4.25 1.79
C PHE A 90 1.76 -4.34 0.57
N GLU A 91 1.29 -3.95 -0.60
CA GLU A 91 2.10 -3.89 -1.82
C GLU A 91 3.28 -2.92 -1.67
N TYR A 92 3.06 -1.75 -1.05
CA TYR A 92 4.12 -0.78 -0.75
C TYR A 92 5.18 -1.40 0.18
N GLN A 93 4.76 -1.95 1.32
CA GLN A 93 5.67 -2.56 2.29
C GLN A 93 6.49 -3.71 1.67
N ASN A 94 5.82 -4.62 0.93
CA ASN A 94 6.48 -5.73 0.27
C ASN A 94 7.45 -5.26 -0.81
N THR A 95 7.08 -4.20 -1.56
CA THR A 95 7.95 -3.61 -2.58
C THR A 95 9.21 -2.99 -1.96
N ILE A 96 9.11 -2.26 -0.85
CA ILE A 96 10.27 -1.73 -0.12
C ILE A 96 11.18 -2.87 0.37
N ARG A 97 10.58 -3.89 1.00
CA ARG A 97 11.34 -5.08 1.44
C ARG A 97 12.14 -5.72 0.30
N ASP A 98 11.50 -5.91 -0.85
CA ASP A 98 12.09 -6.65 -1.97
C ASP A 98 13.03 -5.77 -2.82
N LEU A 99 12.85 -4.44 -2.81
CA LEU A 99 13.73 -3.48 -3.47
C LEU A 99 15.04 -3.32 -2.73
N LEU A 100 14.97 -3.14 -1.40
CA LEU A 100 16.10 -2.74 -0.57
C LEU A 100 16.61 -3.85 0.37
N GLY A 101 15.84 -4.94 0.56
CA GLY A 101 16.19 -5.98 1.53
C GLY A 101 16.03 -5.54 3.00
N LEU A 102 15.33 -4.45 3.26
CA LEU A 102 15.12 -3.91 4.60
C LEU A 102 13.95 -4.62 5.28
N ASN A 103 14.19 -5.09 6.52
CA ASN A 103 13.12 -5.62 7.37
C ASN A 103 12.46 -4.47 8.15
N TYR A 104 11.91 -3.51 7.42
CA TYR A 104 11.25 -2.32 7.94
C TYR A 104 9.80 -2.28 7.47
N LYS A 105 8.89 -1.82 8.33
CA LYS A 105 7.45 -1.78 8.05
C LYS A 105 6.94 -0.33 7.96
N PRO A 106 7.30 0.41 6.92
CA PRO A 106 6.99 1.84 6.80
C PRO A 106 5.48 2.11 6.80
N ALA A 107 4.71 1.17 6.27
CA ALA A 107 3.27 1.32 6.15
C ALA A 107 2.48 1.09 7.46
N THR A 108 3.14 0.82 8.59
CA THR A 108 2.44 0.61 9.88
C THR A 108 1.67 1.85 10.33
N GLY A 109 2.21 3.05 10.04
CA GLY A 109 1.57 4.33 10.34
C GLY A 109 0.66 4.88 9.24
N PHE A 110 0.43 4.14 8.16
CA PHE A 110 -0.42 4.58 7.07
C PHE A 110 -1.91 4.38 7.42
N PRO A 111 -2.80 5.26 6.95
CA PRO A 111 -4.24 4.99 7.02
C PRO A 111 -4.57 3.69 6.30
N GLY A 112 -5.65 3.03 6.73
CA GLY A 112 -6.17 1.85 6.05
C GLY A 112 -6.59 2.18 4.62
N ASP A 113 -6.35 1.24 3.70
CA ASP A 113 -6.86 1.38 2.33
C ASP A 113 -8.36 1.07 2.29
N ASP A 114 -9.10 1.82 1.46
CA ASP A 114 -10.49 1.54 1.20
C ASP A 114 -10.66 0.21 0.46
N VAL A 115 -11.79 -0.46 0.72
CA VAL A 115 -12.11 -1.77 0.17
C VAL A 115 -13.18 -1.64 -0.90
N GLY A 116 -12.88 -2.06 -2.12
CA GLY A 116 -13.83 -2.20 -3.21
C GLY A 116 -13.99 -3.67 -3.63
N TYR A 117 -15.20 -4.12 -3.89
CA TYR A 117 -15.52 -5.51 -4.32
C TYR A 117 -14.95 -6.60 -3.40
N GLY A 118 -14.66 -6.27 -2.14
CA GLY A 118 -14.08 -7.16 -1.14
C GLY A 118 -12.56 -7.16 -1.06
N PHE A 119 -11.86 -6.29 -1.81
CA PHE A 119 -10.40 -6.20 -1.85
C PHE A 119 -9.89 -4.76 -1.72
N ASP A 120 -8.75 -4.59 -1.08
CA ASP A 120 -8.06 -3.31 -0.83
C ASP A 120 -7.07 -2.92 -1.94
N ASN A 121 -7.05 -3.66 -3.03
CA ASN A 121 -6.19 -3.39 -4.19
C ASN A 121 -6.95 -2.84 -5.40
N ILE A 122 -8.18 -2.38 -5.20
CA ILE A 122 -9.06 -1.87 -6.25
C ILE A 122 -8.72 -0.42 -6.58
N GLY A 123 -8.40 -0.15 -7.86
CA GLY A 123 -7.96 1.17 -8.32
C GLY A 123 -8.96 2.28 -8.07
N ASP A 124 -10.27 2.02 -8.23
CA ASP A 124 -11.33 3.03 -8.13
C ASP A 124 -11.50 3.60 -6.71
N VAL A 125 -11.07 2.85 -5.69
CA VAL A 125 -11.17 3.28 -4.28
C VAL A 125 -9.82 3.69 -3.67
N LEU A 126 -8.70 3.40 -4.35
CA LEU A 126 -7.35 3.72 -3.89
C LEU A 126 -7.00 5.19 -4.15
N THR A 127 -7.60 6.10 -3.39
CA THR A 127 -7.29 7.54 -3.46
C THR A 127 -5.91 7.87 -2.87
N LEU A 128 -5.39 9.05 -3.18
CA LEU A 128 -4.14 9.58 -2.62
C LEU A 128 -4.43 10.90 -1.90
N PRO A 129 -4.98 10.87 -0.68
CA PRO A 129 -5.24 12.08 0.09
C PRO A 129 -3.94 12.72 0.58
N PRO A 130 -3.92 14.04 0.87
CA PRO A 130 -2.73 14.76 1.32
C PRO A 130 -2.02 14.11 2.53
N LEU A 131 -2.79 13.63 3.50
CA LEU A 131 -2.23 12.93 4.68
C LEU A 131 -1.42 11.69 4.29
N LEU A 132 -1.90 10.89 3.32
CA LEU A 132 -1.16 9.71 2.86
C LEU A 132 0.09 10.12 2.10
N MET A 133 0.05 11.21 1.33
CA MET A 133 1.23 11.73 0.64
C MET A 133 2.31 12.18 1.63
N GLU A 134 1.93 12.87 2.71
CA GLU A 134 2.84 13.21 3.81
C GLU A 134 3.48 11.96 4.42
N LYS A 135 2.69 10.89 4.64
CA LYS A 135 3.22 9.61 5.13
C LYS A 135 4.22 8.96 4.17
N TYR A 136 4.01 9.09 2.85
CA TYR A 136 5.00 8.62 1.88
C TYR A 136 6.30 9.43 1.92
N PHE A 137 6.25 10.75 2.10
CA PHE A 137 7.46 11.57 2.26
C PHE A 137 8.24 11.16 3.51
N ASN A 138 7.56 11.07 4.66
CA ASN A 138 8.20 10.67 5.91
C ASN A 138 8.80 9.26 5.82
N ALA A 139 8.07 8.32 5.25
CA ALA A 139 8.58 6.96 5.03
C ALA A 139 9.78 6.93 4.07
N ALA A 140 9.78 7.74 3.01
CA ALA A 140 10.90 7.82 2.07
C ALA A 140 12.15 8.37 2.74
N GLU A 141 12.02 9.37 3.62
CA GLU A 141 13.10 9.90 4.43
C GLU A 141 13.68 8.83 5.37
N GLU A 142 12.84 8.20 6.19
CA GLU A 142 13.27 7.14 7.11
C GLU A 142 13.94 5.97 6.37
N ILE A 143 13.35 5.52 5.25
CA ILE A 143 13.91 4.44 4.44
C ILE A 143 15.27 4.83 3.87
N SER A 144 15.44 6.06 3.38
CA SER A 144 16.70 6.52 2.80
C SER A 144 17.82 6.57 3.83
N GLN A 145 17.51 7.02 5.05
CA GLN A 145 18.43 7.05 6.19
C GLN A 145 18.86 5.64 6.63
N LEU A 146 17.91 4.68 6.64
CA LEU A 146 18.20 3.28 6.95
C LEU A 146 19.01 2.58 5.84
N ALA A 147 18.80 2.98 4.58
CA ALA A 147 19.41 2.33 3.42
C ALA A 147 20.82 2.84 3.13
N ILE A 148 21.08 4.12 3.32
CA ILE A 148 22.37 4.77 2.98
C ILE A 148 22.93 5.43 4.25
N GLN A 149 24.02 4.89 4.74
CA GLN A 149 24.74 5.46 5.88
C GLN A 149 25.55 6.68 5.43
N THR A 150 25.45 7.77 6.16
CA THR A 150 26.16 9.01 5.87
C THR A 150 27.39 9.15 6.76
N PRO A 151 28.45 9.85 6.29
CA PRO A 151 29.58 10.23 7.15
C PRO A 151 29.10 10.96 8.40
N THR A 152 29.77 10.72 9.51
CA THR A 152 29.51 11.48 10.74
C THR A 152 30.09 12.89 10.58
N PRO A 153 29.36 13.96 10.97
CA PRO A 153 29.89 15.30 10.97
C PRO A 153 31.22 15.36 11.73
N GLY A 154 32.21 15.97 11.12
CA GLY A 154 33.48 16.19 11.78
C GLY A 154 33.34 17.15 12.97
N PRO A 155 34.28 17.13 13.91
CA PRO A 155 34.25 18.05 15.03
C PRO A 155 34.36 19.51 14.55
N VAL A 156 33.55 20.36 15.18
CA VAL A 156 33.59 21.82 14.96
C VAL A 156 34.57 22.41 15.94
N PHE A 157 35.43 23.32 15.47
CA PHE A 157 36.28 24.17 16.30
C PHE A 157 35.71 25.59 16.31
N GLU A 158 35.54 26.15 17.47
CA GLU A 158 35.17 27.57 17.65
C GLU A 158 36.09 28.18 18.69
N SER A 159 36.81 29.22 18.30
CA SER A 159 37.62 30.05 19.21
C SER A 159 37.12 31.47 19.13
N ARG A 160 36.54 31.97 20.25
CA ARG A 160 36.17 33.37 20.39
C ARG A 160 37.35 34.16 20.84
N ILE A 161 37.64 35.22 20.10
CA ILE A 161 38.76 36.12 20.37
C ILE A 161 38.29 37.24 21.30
N LYS A 162 38.91 37.36 22.46
CA LYS A 162 38.59 38.43 23.38
C LYS A 162 39.12 39.77 22.85
N LEU A 163 38.21 40.65 22.51
CA LEU A 163 38.56 41.97 21.94
C LEU A 163 39.38 42.83 22.90
N GLU A 164 39.22 42.64 24.18
CA GLU A 164 39.99 43.36 25.25
C GLU A 164 41.47 42.98 25.27
N ASP A 165 41.82 41.79 24.78
CA ASP A 165 43.22 41.33 24.72
C ASP A 165 43.95 41.78 23.45
N LEU A 166 43.21 42.29 22.46
CA LEU A 166 43.78 42.72 21.20
C LEU A 166 44.46 44.06 21.28
N ARG A 167 45.50 44.23 20.47
CA ARG A 167 46.24 45.50 20.31
C ARG A 167 46.47 45.75 18.82
N ALA A 168 46.26 46.98 18.43
CA ALA A 168 46.65 47.43 17.09
C ALA A 168 48.04 48.08 17.15
N ASP A 169 48.73 48.07 16.02
CA ASP A 169 50.03 48.76 15.89
C ASP A 169 49.88 50.28 16.03
N ARG A 170 48.72 50.81 15.62
CA ARG A 170 48.30 52.20 15.78
C ARG A 170 46.81 52.35 15.64
N GLY A 171 46.28 53.45 16.16
CA GLY A 171 44.90 53.91 15.92
C GLY A 171 43.76 53.03 16.42
N GLY A 172 44.04 51.93 17.11
CA GLY A 172 43.03 51.00 17.59
C GLY A 172 43.07 50.77 19.09
N SER A 173 41.91 50.72 19.73
CA SER A 173 41.76 50.42 21.16
C SER A 173 40.40 49.74 21.47
N TYR A 174 40.39 48.90 22.50
CA TYR A 174 39.18 48.35 23.04
C TYR A 174 38.51 49.32 24.02
N ASN A 175 37.23 49.63 23.80
CA ASN A 175 36.43 50.44 24.70
C ASN A 175 34.96 50.07 24.53
N ASP A 176 34.23 50.04 25.65
CA ASP A 176 32.76 49.90 25.70
C ASP A 176 32.22 48.74 24.88
N GLY A 177 32.86 47.56 25.04
CA GLY A 177 32.41 46.30 24.42
C GLY A 177 32.79 46.10 22.94
N LYS A 178 33.54 47.05 22.37
CA LYS A 178 33.99 46.99 21.00
C LYS A 178 35.46 47.34 20.83
N PHE A 179 36.10 46.86 19.77
CA PHE A 179 37.42 47.36 19.36
C PHE A 179 37.23 48.41 18.27
N ALA A 180 37.72 49.60 18.49
CA ALA A 180 37.57 50.74 17.60
C ALA A 180 38.92 51.11 16.97
N PHE A 181 38.96 51.19 15.63
CA PHE A 181 40.01 51.88 14.89
C PHE A 181 39.55 53.30 14.56
N VAL A 182 40.30 54.28 15.06
CA VAL A 182 40.08 55.71 14.82
C VAL A 182 41.13 56.33 13.89
N SER A 183 42.02 55.51 13.37
CA SER A 183 42.94 55.82 12.27
C SER A 183 43.40 54.50 11.63
N ASP A 184 44.04 54.62 10.43
CA ASP A 184 44.65 53.44 9.79
C ASP A 184 45.50 52.68 10.78
N GLY A 185 45.33 51.37 10.81
CA GLY A 185 46.04 50.49 11.71
C GLY A 185 45.76 49.03 11.46
N LYS A 186 46.57 48.20 12.08
CA LYS A 186 46.52 46.75 11.91
C LYS A 186 46.55 46.07 13.27
N MET A 187 45.64 45.10 13.45
CA MET A 187 45.72 44.16 14.58
C MET A 187 46.09 42.77 14.11
N ASN A 188 46.76 42.01 14.94
CA ASN A 188 47.12 40.65 14.72
C ASN A 188 46.49 39.74 15.76
N ILE A 189 45.94 38.65 15.28
CA ILE A 189 45.32 37.57 16.06
C ILE A 189 46.21 36.34 15.86
N GLU A 190 46.84 35.87 16.91
CA GLU A 190 47.67 34.68 16.85
C GLU A 190 46.94 33.48 17.44
N GLU A 191 46.66 32.50 16.61
CA GLU A 191 45.90 31.29 16.99
C GLU A 191 46.58 30.01 16.52
N THR A 192 46.52 28.97 17.33
CA THR A 192 46.99 27.62 16.94
C THR A 192 45.79 26.77 16.59
N LEU A 193 45.60 26.56 15.29
CA LEU A 193 44.46 25.82 14.77
C LEU A 193 44.68 24.31 14.90
N PRO A 194 43.69 23.54 15.32
CA PRO A 194 43.87 22.15 15.74
C PRO A 194 44.08 21.15 14.59
N TRP A 195 43.84 21.59 13.34
CA TRP A 195 44.10 20.77 12.12
C TRP A 195 44.40 21.62 10.90
N LYS A 196 44.87 20.94 9.84
CA LYS A 196 44.97 21.52 8.51
C LYS A 196 43.64 21.39 7.80
N GLY A 197 43.10 22.45 7.19
CA GLY A 197 41.80 22.43 6.53
C GLY A 197 41.18 23.83 6.39
N MET A 198 39.92 23.84 6.08
CA MET A 198 39.15 25.08 5.92
C MET A 198 38.73 25.62 7.28
N PHE A 199 38.90 26.92 7.43
CA PHE A 199 38.43 27.72 8.57
C PHE A 199 37.84 29.01 8.01
N ARG A 200 37.10 29.73 8.86
CA ARG A 200 36.67 31.11 8.59
C ARG A 200 36.85 31.98 9.83
N LEU A 201 37.31 33.18 9.61
CA LEU A 201 37.22 34.23 10.59
C LEU A 201 35.86 34.89 10.42
N GLU A 202 35.02 34.90 11.45
CA GLU A 202 33.77 35.63 11.48
C GLU A 202 33.99 36.89 12.32
N ALA A 203 33.68 38.07 11.74
CA ALA A 203 33.83 39.35 12.36
C ALA A 203 32.55 40.16 12.32
N GLY A 204 32.05 40.60 13.46
CA GLY A 204 30.97 41.55 13.57
C GLY A 204 31.49 42.97 13.34
N LEU A 205 31.17 43.56 12.18
CA LEU A 205 31.74 44.84 11.73
C LEU A 205 30.64 45.91 11.62
N ALA A 206 30.99 47.12 12.05
CA ALA A 206 30.26 48.35 11.74
C ALA A 206 31.22 49.50 11.57
N GLY A 207 30.76 50.65 11.05
CA GLY A 207 31.65 51.80 10.88
C GLY A 207 30.97 53.10 10.53
N GLU A 208 31.67 54.19 10.63
CA GLU A 208 31.22 55.53 10.31
C GLU A 208 31.56 55.86 8.86
N GLU A 209 30.50 56.15 8.07
CA GLU A 209 30.60 56.52 6.67
C GLU A 209 30.90 58.04 6.54
N VAL A 210 31.85 58.42 5.68
CA VAL A 210 32.11 59.80 5.34
C VAL A 210 32.03 59.97 3.82
N SER A 211 31.20 60.94 3.39
CA SER A 211 31.00 61.30 1.98
C SER A 211 30.57 60.14 1.09
N GLY A 212 29.79 59.19 1.62
CA GLY A 212 29.24 58.05 0.88
C GLY A 212 30.21 56.86 0.79
N GLU A 213 31.35 56.90 1.49
CA GLU A 213 32.33 55.81 1.56
C GLU A 213 32.47 55.36 3.03
N GLY A 214 32.25 54.03 3.27
CA GLY A 214 32.46 53.37 4.56
C GLY A 214 33.94 53.00 4.82
N PRO A 215 34.25 52.57 6.06
CA PRO A 215 35.59 52.07 6.35
C PRO A 215 35.91 50.80 5.57
N LYS A 216 37.10 50.72 5.01
CA LYS A 216 37.61 49.53 4.32
C LYS A 216 38.48 48.69 5.24
N VAL A 217 38.12 47.42 5.31
CA VAL A 217 38.86 46.44 6.09
C VAL A 217 39.54 45.42 5.15
N ARG A 218 40.82 45.19 5.42
CA ARG A 218 41.60 44.15 4.78
C ARG A 218 41.91 43.05 5.78
N VAL A 219 41.57 41.79 5.40
CA VAL A 219 41.88 40.63 6.23
C VAL A 219 42.91 39.77 5.54
N SER A 220 43.91 39.32 6.28
CA SER A 220 44.99 38.47 5.78
C SER A 220 45.37 37.38 6.79
N ILE A 221 45.97 36.26 6.27
CA ILE A 221 46.53 35.19 7.09
C ILE A 221 48.01 34.98 6.68
N ASP A 222 48.87 34.92 7.68
CA ASP A 222 50.34 34.75 7.49
C ASP A 222 50.89 35.65 6.40
N GLY A 223 50.40 36.92 6.34
CA GLY A 223 50.77 37.91 5.34
C GLY A 223 50.09 37.79 3.97
N LYS A 224 49.28 36.76 3.72
CA LYS A 224 48.52 36.63 2.49
C LYS A 224 47.12 37.21 2.61
N GLN A 225 46.81 38.20 1.77
CA GLN A 225 45.46 38.81 1.76
C GLN A 225 44.37 37.78 1.43
N LEU A 226 43.31 37.72 2.22
CA LEU A 226 42.14 36.92 2.00
C LEU A 226 41.03 37.71 1.27
N LYS A 227 40.69 38.89 1.85
CA LYS A 227 39.62 39.72 1.30
C LYS A 227 39.83 41.18 1.77
N GLU A 228 39.39 42.10 0.94
CA GLU A 228 39.20 43.50 1.26
C GLU A 228 37.73 43.83 0.98
N LEU A 229 37.09 44.58 1.91
CA LEU A 229 35.70 44.97 1.78
C LEU A 229 35.45 46.32 2.43
N GLU A 230 34.40 47.00 2.02
CA GLU A 230 33.84 48.20 2.58
C GLU A 230 32.69 47.84 3.55
N VAL A 231 32.77 48.34 4.78
CA VAL A 231 31.71 48.13 5.80
C VAL A 231 30.66 49.24 5.64
N LYS A 232 29.41 48.87 5.43
CA LYS A 232 28.31 49.79 5.15
C LYS A 232 27.32 49.97 6.31
N THR A 233 27.44 49.18 7.35
CA THR A 233 26.58 49.20 8.55
C THR A 233 27.06 50.29 9.50
N LYS A 234 26.11 51.12 9.99
CA LYS A 234 26.42 52.37 10.68
C LYS A 234 26.26 52.35 12.20
N SER A 235 25.67 51.31 12.78
CA SER A 235 25.35 51.28 14.20
C SER A 235 25.67 49.96 14.89
N ASP A 236 25.80 50.00 16.19
CA ASP A 236 26.06 48.85 17.06
C ASP A 236 24.98 47.77 16.95
N SER A 237 23.71 48.18 16.77
CA SER A 237 22.53 47.28 16.60
C SER A 237 22.43 46.64 15.22
N GLU A 238 23.23 47.11 14.26
CA GLU A 238 23.21 46.69 12.87
C GLU A 238 24.55 46.05 12.40
N ALA A 239 25.45 45.74 13.34
CA ALA A 239 26.75 45.16 13.01
C ALA A 239 26.59 43.91 12.14
N GLU A 240 27.18 43.93 10.96
CA GLU A 240 27.12 42.84 10.01
C GLU A 240 28.19 41.79 10.36
N THR A 241 27.79 40.53 10.50
CA THR A 241 28.75 39.44 10.66
C THR A 241 29.26 39.02 9.27
N VAL A 242 30.54 39.28 9.01
CA VAL A 242 31.23 38.94 7.76
C VAL A 242 32.15 37.76 7.98
N ALA A 243 32.04 36.77 7.12
CA ALA A 243 32.90 35.62 7.15
C ALA A 243 34.06 35.76 6.12
N PHE A 244 35.27 35.44 6.57
CA PHE A 244 36.48 35.43 5.77
C PHE A 244 37.07 34.01 5.73
N PRO A 245 36.69 33.18 4.71
CA PRO A 245 37.16 31.81 4.61
C PRO A 245 38.68 31.78 4.28
N PHE A 246 39.39 30.86 4.94
CA PHE A 246 40.80 30.62 4.67
C PHE A 246 41.18 29.15 4.88
N ARG A 247 42.27 28.74 4.29
CA ARG A 247 42.83 27.40 4.47
C ARG A 247 44.03 27.43 5.39
N ASN A 248 43.91 26.72 6.53
CA ASN A 248 45.06 26.46 7.38
C ASN A 248 45.95 25.33 6.79
N ASN A 249 47.18 25.59 6.50
CA ASN A 249 48.15 24.64 5.93
C ASN A 249 49.17 24.13 6.96
N SER A 250 49.15 24.65 8.19
CA SER A 250 50.13 24.38 9.21
C SER A 250 49.47 24.07 10.55
N LEU A 251 50.13 23.25 11.36
CA LEU A 251 49.75 23.07 12.78
C LEU A 251 50.52 24.01 13.72
N LYS A 252 51.32 24.94 13.16
CA LYS A 252 51.98 25.98 13.88
C LYS A 252 51.02 27.15 14.08
N LYS A 253 51.38 28.04 14.99
CA LYS A 253 50.67 29.30 15.22
C LYS A 253 50.51 30.08 13.92
N SER A 254 49.30 30.44 13.55
CA SER A 254 48.98 31.29 12.41
C SER A 254 48.64 32.69 12.86
N THR A 255 48.98 33.68 12.04
CA THR A 255 48.71 35.08 12.32
C THR A 255 47.61 35.57 11.36
N LEU A 256 46.38 35.77 11.90
CA LEU A 256 45.32 36.46 11.19
C LEU A 256 45.47 37.97 11.45
N SER A 257 45.38 38.78 10.42
CA SER A 257 45.47 40.22 10.54
C SER A 257 44.22 40.92 10.04
N ILE A 258 43.72 41.89 10.76
CA ILE A 258 42.65 42.79 10.36
C ILE A 258 43.25 44.21 10.29
N GLU A 259 43.12 44.87 9.17
CA GLU A 259 43.72 46.16 8.87
C GLU A 259 42.60 47.13 8.41
N PHE A 260 42.52 48.31 9.05
CA PHE A 260 41.71 49.44 8.60
C PHE A 260 42.63 50.29 7.68
N ILE A 261 42.17 50.59 6.44
CA ILE A 261 43.08 51.09 5.38
C ILE A 261 42.63 52.37 4.69
N ASN A 262 41.54 52.99 5.14
CA ASN A 262 41.05 54.23 4.50
C ASN A 262 40.51 55.22 5.53
N ASP A 263 41.33 55.50 6.55
CA ASP A 263 41.00 56.54 7.53
C ASP A 263 40.79 57.91 6.87
N PHE A 264 39.82 58.66 7.43
CA PHE A 264 39.53 59.99 6.96
C PHE A 264 39.07 60.85 8.13
N TYR A 265 39.82 61.90 8.40
CA TYR A 265 39.52 62.84 9.50
C TYR A 265 39.59 64.29 9.04
N VAL A 266 38.51 65.03 9.33
CA VAL A 266 38.49 66.49 9.17
C VAL A 266 38.07 67.13 10.50
N ALA A 267 38.94 67.98 11.07
CA ALA A 267 38.63 68.69 12.30
C ALA A 267 37.41 69.62 12.13
N PRO A 268 36.59 69.82 13.15
CA PRO A 268 35.45 70.74 13.10
C PRO A 268 35.96 72.18 12.82
N LYS A 269 35.40 72.87 11.84
CA LYS A 269 35.75 74.22 11.43
C LYS A 269 34.52 74.99 10.97
N ASP A 270 34.41 76.27 11.42
CA ASP A 270 33.38 77.24 11.00
C ASP A 270 31.94 76.69 11.16
N GLY A 271 31.62 76.00 12.27
CA GLY A 271 30.30 75.46 12.57
C GLY A 271 29.93 74.19 11.86
N LYS A 272 30.82 73.60 11.02
CA LYS A 272 30.63 72.28 10.42
C LYS A 272 31.02 71.18 11.39
N PRO A 273 30.26 70.07 11.45
CA PRO A 273 30.58 68.96 12.33
C PRO A 273 31.90 68.31 11.93
N LYS A 274 32.54 67.63 12.87
CA LYS A 274 33.65 66.72 12.66
C LYS A 274 33.25 65.65 11.64
N LEU A 275 34.09 65.40 10.65
CA LEU A 275 33.99 64.25 9.76
C LEU A 275 35.09 63.25 10.15
N ASP A 276 34.66 62.05 10.50
CA ASP A 276 35.57 61.02 11.02
C ASP A 276 35.11 59.67 10.55
N ARG A 277 35.98 58.90 9.92
CA ARG A 277 35.65 57.53 9.44
C ARG A 277 36.35 56.56 10.38
N ASN A 278 35.55 55.79 11.11
CA ASN A 278 36.03 54.86 12.10
C ASN A 278 35.49 53.46 11.79
N LEU A 279 36.28 52.40 12.14
CA LEU A 279 35.90 51.02 12.04
C LEU A 279 35.69 50.44 13.44
N PHE A 280 34.56 49.75 13.63
CA PHE A 280 34.20 49.08 14.89
C PHE A 280 34.08 47.58 14.69
N ILE A 281 34.65 46.83 15.65
CA ILE A 281 34.59 45.35 15.69
C ILE A 281 33.89 44.94 17.00
N TYR A 282 32.79 44.22 16.91
CA TYR A 282 31.94 43.82 18.06
C TYR A 282 32.14 42.38 18.49
N ASP A 283 32.46 41.50 17.55
CA ASP A 283 32.72 40.10 17.82
C ASP A 283 33.76 39.56 16.81
N LEU A 284 34.60 38.67 17.30
CA LEU A 284 35.59 37.96 16.47
C LEU A 284 35.62 36.53 16.93
N LYS A 285 35.40 35.61 16.01
CA LYS A 285 35.59 34.18 16.25
C LYS A 285 36.17 33.47 15.04
N ILE A 286 36.94 32.42 15.29
CA ILE A 286 37.48 31.55 14.30
C ILE A 286 36.68 30.25 14.38
N VAL A 287 36.05 29.87 13.26
CA VAL A 287 35.26 28.63 13.14
C VAL A 287 35.94 27.73 12.13
N GLY A 288 36.10 26.47 12.48
CA GLY A 288 36.59 25.45 11.59
C GLY A 288 35.73 24.18 11.70
N GLU A 289 35.49 23.56 10.57
CA GLU A 289 34.80 22.29 10.51
C GLU A 289 35.74 21.26 9.94
N LYS A 290 35.97 20.19 10.70
CA LYS A 290 36.77 19.08 10.16
C LYS A 290 35.95 18.35 9.11
N PRO A 291 36.56 17.84 8.04
CA PRO A 291 35.86 17.03 7.07
C PRO A 291 35.05 15.92 7.78
N PRO A 292 33.86 15.60 7.29
CA PRO A 292 33.09 14.49 7.83
C PRO A 292 33.90 13.19 7.89
N ILE A 293 33.71 12.43 8.94
CA ILE A 293 34.40 11.15 9.15
C ILE A 293 33.64 10.07 8.38
N PRO A 294 34.23 9.45 7.36
CA PRO A 294 33.58 8.37 6.62
C PRO A 294 33.20 7.19 7.56
N VAL A 295 32.07 6.55 7.29
CA VAL A 295 31.72 5.29 7.96
C VAL A 295 32.76 4.24 7.60
N PRO A 296 33.35 3.54 8.57
CA PRO A 296 34.30 2.47 8.28
C PRO A 296 33.70 1.39 7.37
N GLU A 297 34.46 0.89 6.41
CA GLU A 297 33.96 -0.09 5.45
C GLU A 297 33.40 -1.37 6.12
N SER A 298 33.98 -1.76 7.26
CA SER A 298 33.51 -2.89 8.08
C SER A 298 32.10 -2.68 8.67
N GLU A 299 31.68 -1.44 8.85
CA GLU A 299 30.40 -1.05 9.45
C GLU A 299 29.31 -0.75 8.42
N LEU A 300 29.67 -0.68 7.13
CA LEU A 300 28.71 -0.47 6.06
C LEU A 300 27.74 -1.65 5.93
N THR A 301 26.44 -1.36 5.86
CA THR A 301 25.39 -2.38 5.68
C THR A 301 25.43 -2.97 4.27
N SER A 302 24.88 -4.16 4.10
CA SER A 302 24.72 -4.79 2.79
C SER A 302 23.84 -3.94 1.85
N VAL A 303 22.86 -3.23 2.40
CA VAL A 303 21.96 -2.34 1.65
C VAL A 303 22.74 -1.12 1.14
N HIS A 304 23.54 -0.50 2.00
CA HIS A 304 24.42 0.60 1.60
C HIS A 304 25.30 0.20 0.42
N ARG A 305 26.03 -0.92 0.54
CA ARG A 305 26.92 -1.43 -0.53
C ARG A 305 26.16 -1.80 -1.80
N MET A 306 24.91 -2.23 -1.69
CA MET A 306 24.06 -2.51 -2.84
C MET A 306 23.70 -1.23 -3.62
N ILE A 307 23.53 -0.11 -2.93
CA ILE A 307 23.12 1.18 -3.52
C ILE A 307 24.35 1.99 -3.93
N VAL A 308 25.29 2.24 -3.01
CA VAL A 308 26.49 3.04 -3.23
C VAL A 308 27.57 2.17 -3.86
N ARG A 309 27.42 1.90 -5.16
CA ARG A 309 28.33 1.04 -5.95
C ARG A 309 29.52 1.76 -6.52
N SER A 310 29.45 3.07 -6.52
CA SER A 310 30.45 3.95 -7.13
C SER A 310 30.50 5.27 -6.37
N THR A 311 31.67 5.87 -6.34
CA THR A 311 31.95 7.15 -5.70
C THR A 311 32.48 8.17 -6.70
N PRO A 312 32.40 9.48 -6.42
CA PRO A 312 32.98 10.52 -7.29
C PRO A 312 34.47 10.33 -7.52
N GLN A 313 35.17 9.75 -6.55
CA GLN A 313 36.62 9.46 -6.67
C GLN A 313 36.92 8.35 -7.68
N SER A 314 36.03 7.33 -7.76
CA SER A 314 36.19 6.20 -8.69
C SER A 314 35.81 6.56 -10.13
N GLU A 315 34.81 7.43 -10.33
CA GLU A 315 34.28 7.78 -11.66
C GLU A 315 34.76 9.12 -12.21
N GLY A 316 35.47 9.91 -11.40
CA GLY A 316 36.00 11.23 -11.78
C GLY A 316 34.94 12.35 -11.79
N SER A 317 33.67 12.05 -11.52
CA SER A 317 32.62 13.07 -11.36
C SER A 317 31.45 12.57 -10.52
N VAL A 318 30.80 13.49 -9.80
CA VAL A 318 29.55 13.23 -9.02
C VAL A 318 28.44 12.71 -9.95
N LEU A 319 28.23 13.34 -11.10
CA LEU A 319 27.19 12.98 -12.05
C LEU A 319 27.30 11.51 -12.49
N LYS A 320 28.50 11.09 -12.91
CA LYS A 320 28.70 9.74 -13.42
C LYS A 320 28.58 8.69 -12.34
N ALA A 321 29.14 8.94 -11.15
CA ALA A 321 29.01 8.08 -10.00
C ALA A 321 27.51 7.91 -9.60
N SER A 322 26.76 9.02 -9.57
CA SER A 322 25.33 9.00 -9.26
C SER A 322 24.52 8.20 -10.28
N GLN A 323 24.78 8.37 -11.57
CA GLN A 323 24.11 7.58 -12.62
C GLN A 323 24.40 6.07 -12.44
N THR A 324 25.64 5.70 -12.12
CA THR A 324 26.05 4.30 -11.88
C THR A 324 25.32 3.69 -10.67
N CYS A 325 25.11 4.46 -9.60
CA CYS A 325 24.36 4.02 -8.42
C CYS A 325 22.84 3.98 -8.66
N LEU A 326 22.27 5.01 -9.27
CA LEU A 326 20.83 5.22 -9.38
C LEU A 326 20.17 4.41 -10.51
N GLN A 327 20.88 4.13 -11.61
CA GLN A 327 20.31 3.41 -12.76
C GLN A 327 19.71 2.04 -12.40
N PRO A 328 20.43 1.12 -11.72
CA PRO A 328 19.88 -0.17 -11.34
C PRO A 328 18.78 -0.05 -10.28
N LEU A 329 18.92 0.89 -9.36
CA LEU A 329 17.93 1.14 -8.29
C LEU A 329 16.62 1.67 -8.84
N ALA A 330 16.66 2.74 -9.64
CA ALA A 330 15.49 3.34 -10.27
C ALA A 330 14.80 2.36 -11.25
N SER A 331 15.58 1.58 -12.01
CA SER A 331 15.02 0.56 -12.91
C SER A 331 14.23 -0.50 -12.17
N LYS A 332 14.72 -0.98 -11.03
CA LYS A 332 13.98 -1.92 -10.17
C LYS A 332 12.76 -1.26 -9.54
N ALA A 333 12.91 -0.05 -8.99
CA ALA A 333 11.83 0.69 -8.36
C ALA A 333 10.68 0.99 -9.34
N TYR A 334 10.98 1.35 -10.58
CA TYR A 334 10.00 1.63 -11.63
C TYR A 334 9.56 0.37 -12.40
N ARG A 335 10.11 -0.79 -12.05
CA ARG A 335 9.76 -2.10 -12.62
C ARG A 335 9.98 -2.21 -14.13
N ARG A 336 10.82 -1.33 -14.68
CA ARG A 336 11.24 -1.24 -16.08
C ARG A 336 12.58 -0.54 -16.18
N PRO A 337 13.30 -0.61 -17.29
CA PRO A 337 14.47 0.23 -17.49
C PRO A 337 14.14 1.71 -17.28
N VAL A 338 14.93 2.40 -16.44
CA VAL A 338 14.81 3.83 -16.23
C VAL A 338 15.19 4.56 -17.53
N LYS A 339 14.41 5.55 -17.95
CA LYS A 339 14.70 6.36 -19.12
C LYS A 339 15.87 7.31 -18.83
N LYS A 340 16.58 7.70 -19.89
CA LYS A 340 17.74 8.58 -19.75
C LYS A 340 17.39 9.91 -19.05
N ASP A 341 16.31 10.54 -19.47
CA ASP A 341 15.84 11.81 -18.89
C ASP A 341 15.40 11.69 -17.42
N GLU A 342 14.83 10.52 -17.03
CA GLU A 342 14.49 10.22 -15.64
C GLU A 342 15.77 10.06 -14.80
N LEU A 343 16.76 9.32 -15.31
CA LEU A 343 18.04 9.12 -14.65
C LEU A 343 18.83 10.42 -14.50
N ASP A 344 18.84 11.24 -15.56
CA ASP A 344 19.55 12.53 -15.56
C ASP A 344 18.93 13.49 -14.50
N ARG A 345 17.59 13.52 -14.35
CA ARG A 345 16.93 14.31 -13.30
C ARG A 345 17.29 13.83 -11.89
N LEU A 346 17.33 12.52 -11.66
CA LEU A 346 17.71 11.94 -10.38
C LEU A 346 19.17 12.22 -10.04
N ALA A 347 20.07 12.08 -11.00
CA ALA A 347 21.50 12.37 -10.82
C ALA A 347 21.77 13.87 -10.58
N LYS A 348 20.97 14.74 -11.19
CA LYS A 348 21.05 16.19 -10.98
C LYS A 348 20.77 16.58 -9.51
N ILE A 349 19.80 15.92 -8.84
CA ILE A 349 19.54 16.13 -7.40
C ILE A 349 20.82 15.89 -6.60
N VAL A 350 21.58 14.82 -6.91
CA VAL A 350 22.81 14.51 -6.20
C VAL A 350 23.90 15.55 -6.46
N VAL A 351 24.01 16.02 -7.72
CA VAL A 351 24.99 17.06 -8.09
C VAL A 351 24.68 18.34 -7.34
N GLU A 352 23.44 18.83 -7.39
CA GLU A 352 23.03 20.08 -6.74
C GLU A 352 23.26 20.03 -5.22
N ALA A 353 22.83 18.94 -4.55
CA ALA A 353 23.02 18.79 -3.11
C ALA A 353 24.51 18.73 -2.71
N THR A 354 25.35 18.09 -3.52
CA THR A 354 26.80 18.07 -3.26
C THR A 354 27.47 19.42 -3.51
N GLU A 355 26.98 20.22 -4.47
CA GLU A 355 27.44 21.60 -4.70
C GLU A 355 27.02 22.53 -3.55
N GLU A 356 25.90 22.26 -2.89
CA GLU A 356 25.42 22.98 -1.68
C GLU A 356 26.17 22.56 -0.42
N GLY A 357 26.96 21.50 -0.45
CA GLY A 357 27.85 21.07 0.65
C GLY A 357 27.46 19.75 1.33
N ASP A 358 26.44 19.07 0.87
CA ASP A 358 26.10 17.76 1.38
C ASP A 358 27.17 16.71 1.02
N SER A 359 27.28 15.69 1.88
CA SER A 359 28.07 14.51 1.51
C SER A 359 27.41 13.77 0.34
N TYR A 360 28.21 13.05 -0.43
CA TYR A 360 27.72 12.26 -1.57
C TYR A 360 26.63 11.26 -1.16
N GLU A 361 26.79 10.62 0.02
CA GLU A 361 25.84 9.69 0.59
C GLU A 361 24.52 10.38 1.01
N ALA A 362 24.59 11.57 1.61
CA ALA A 362 23.41 12.35 1.95
C ALA A 362 22.67 12.81 0.69
N ALA A 363 23.39 13.25 -0.33
CA ALA A 363 22.81 13.61 -1.62
C ALA A 363 22.15 12.39 -2.33
N LEU A 364 22.71 11.19 -2.20
CA LEU A 364 22.08 9.96 -2.68
C LEU A 364 20.82 9.59 -1.89
N GLN A 365 20.75 9.90 -0.58
CA GLN A 365 19.51 9.73 0.19
C GLN A 365 18.37 10.57 -0.41
N LEU A 366 18.64 11.83 -0.79
CA LEU A 366 17.64 12.71 -1.43
C LEU A 366 17.16 12.14 -2.78
N ALA A 367 18.08 11.60 -3.59
CA ALA A 367 17.71 10.95 -4.85
C ALA A 367 16.88 9.67 -4.61
N LEU A 368 17.19 8.88 -3.58
CA LEU A 368 16.38 7.72 -3.19
C LEU A 368 14.98 8.16 -2.73
N GLN A 369 14.86 9.22 -1.94
CA GLN A 369 13.57 9.79 -1.55
C GLN A 369 12.75 10.18 -2.79
N ALA A 370 13.37 10.88 -3.75
CA ALA A 370 12.72 11.24 -5.01
C ALA A 370 12.22 10.01 -5.81
N ILE A 371 12.96 8.90 -5.80
CA ILE A 371 12.54 7.65 -6.40
C ILE A 371 11.29 7.10 -5.67
N LEU A 372 11.31 7.06 -4.33
CA LEU A 372 10.27 6.43 -3.51
C LEU A 372 8.94 7.21 -3.48
N VAL A 373 8.98 8.53 -3.74
CA VAL A 373 7.76 9.36 -3.86
C VAL A 373 7.32 9.57 -5.31
N SER A 374 8.07 9.04 -6.26
CA SER A 374 7.75 9.18 -7.69
C SER A 374 6.45 8.45 -8.04
N PRO A 375 5.59 9.03 -8.89
CA PRO A 375 4.44 8.32 -9.45
C PRO A 375 4.82 6.98 -10.13
N HIS A 376 6.01 6.87 -10.72
CA HIS A 376 6.50 5.63 -11.32
C HIS A 376 6.77 4.52 -10.30
N PHE A 377 7.04 4.88 -9.06
CA PHE A 377 7.16 3.93 -7.95
C PHE A 377 5.81 3.65 -7.31
N LEU A 378 5.08 4.71 -6.94
CA LEU A 378 3.85 4.59 -6.15
C LEU A 378 2.69 3.98 -6.94
N PHE A 379 2.67 4.10 -8.27
CA PHE A 379 1.58 3.62 -9.12
C PHE A 379 2.03 2.50 -10.06
N LYS A 380 1.09 1.64 -10.38
CA LYS A 380 1.18 0.68 -11.50
C LYS A 380 0.59 1.35 -12.73
N VAL A 381 1.47 1.92 -13.56
CA VAL A 381 1.07 2.74 -14.72
C VAL A 381 0.94 1.86 -15.95
N GLU A 382 -0.25 1.82 -16.53
CA GLU A 382 -0.57 1.09 -17.76
C GLU A 382 -1.25 2.06 -18.75
N VAL A 383 -0.46 2.98 -19.31
CA VAL A 383 -1.01 4.00 -20.22
C VAL A 383 -1.24 3.38 -21.60
N PRO A 384 -2.44 3.45 -22.16
CA PRO A 384 -2.70 3.01 -23.54
C PRO A 384 -1.88 3.84 -24.54
N THR A 385 -1.32 3.18 -25.53
CA THR A 385 -0.56 3.86 -26.60
C THR A 385 -1.44 4.38 -27.74
N THR A 386 -2.69 3.93 -27.84
CA THR A 386 -3.65 4.31 -28.88
C THR A 386 -4.86 5.01 -28.29
N LYS A 387 -5.36 6.06 -28.98
CA LYS A 387 -6.58 6.78 -28.61
C LYS A 387 -7.85 6.19 -29.27
N LYS A 388 -7.73 5.09 -30.03
CA LYS A 388 -8.88 4.51 -30.74
C LYS A 388 -9.55 3.45 -29.86
N ALA A 389 -10.80 3.66 -29.53
CA ALA A 389 -11.64 2.78 -28.74
C ALA A 389 -11.80 1.34 -29.28
N THR A 390 -11.42 1.10 -30.54
CA THR A 390 -11.52 -0.21 -31.21
C THR A 390 -10.26 -1.07 -31.12
N GLU A 391 -9.16 -0.53 -30.60
CA GLU A 391 -7.90 -1.27 -30.50
C GLU A 391 -7.46 -1.36 -29.03
N TYR A 392 -7.53 -2.57 -28.49
CA TYR A 392 -7.04 -2.87 -27.14
C TYR A 392 -5.63 -3.46 -27.21
N PRO A 393 -4.57 -2.64 -27.05
CA PRO A 393 -3.20 -3.10 -27.18
C PRO A 393 -2.84 -4.09 -26.07
N LEU A 394 -1.94 -5.01 -26.39
CA LEU A 394 -1.32 -5.85 -25.37
C LEU A 394 -0.50 -4.97 -24.40
N LEU A 395 -0.42 -5.39 -23.16
CA LEU A 395 0.56 -4.87 -22.22
C LEU A 395 1.97 -5.00 -22.83
N ASP A 396 2.91 -4.14 -22.45
CA ASP A 396 4.30 -4.49 -22.71
C ASP A 396 4.77 -5.57 -21.73
N ASP A 397 5.96 -6.15 -21.96
CA ASP A 397 6.41 -7.28 -21.14
C ASP A 397 6.75 -6.89 -19.71
N TYR A 398 7.16 -5.64 -19.45
CA TYR A 398 7.40 -5.14 -18.09
C TYR A 398 6.09 -4.88 -17.33
N GLU A 399 5.06 -4.37 -18.03
CA GLU A 399 3.70 -4.23 -17.48
C GLU A 399 3.11 -5.61 -17.14
N LEU A 400 3.30 -6.60 -18.03
CA LEU A 400 2.87 -7.98 -17.79
C LEU A 400 3.61 -8.61 -16.58
N ALA A 401 4.94 -8.44 -16.51
CA ALA A 401 5.73 -8.88 -15.36
C ALA A 401 5.24 -8.23 -14.06
N THR A 402 4.88 -6.94 -14.11
CA THR A 402 4.35 -6.18 -12.97
C THR A 402 2.98 -6.71 -12.56
N ARG A 403 2.03 -6.87 -13.48
CA ARG A 403 0.72 -7.46 -13.16
C ARG A 403 0.86 -8.84 -12.52
N LEU A 404 1.69 -9.70 -13.12
CA LEU A 404 1.90 -11.06 -12.64
C LEU A 404 2.50 -11.09 -11.23
N SER A 405 3.52 -10.25 -10.96
CA SER A 405 4.18 -10.24 -9.66
C SER A 405 3.30 -9.66 -8.55
N TYR A 406 2.58 -8.57 -8.80
CA TYR A 406 1.66 -8.03 -7.81
C TYR A 406 0.43 -8.91 -7.61
N PHE A 407 -0.01 -9.67 -8.62
CA PHE A 407 -1.05 -10.67 -8.48
C PHE A 407 -0.63 -11.80 -7.54
N LEU A 408 0.53 -12.43 -7.81
CA LEU A 408 0.94 -13.67 -7.13
C LEU A 408 1.86 -13.47 -5.90
N TRP A 409 2.45 -12.27 -5.75
CA TRP A 409 3.37 -11.97 -4.65
C TRP A 409 3.04 -10.67 -3.91
N SER A 410 2.06 -9.91 -4.36
CA SER A 410 1.76 -8.55 -3.82
C SER A 410 3.03 -7.70 -3.70
N SER A 411 3.95 -7.82 -4.64
CA SER A 411 5.26 -7.15 -4.66
C SER A 411 5.79 -7.00 -6.08
N MET A 412 6.91 -6.28 -6.20
CA MET A 412 7.58 -6.03 -7.46
C MET A 412 8.12 -7.30 -8.14
N PRO A 413 8.30 -7.29 -9.49
CA PRO A 413 8.94 -8.38 -10.22
C PRO A 413 10.36 -8.65 -9.71
N ASP A 414 10.74 -9.92 -9.66
CA ASP A 414 12.12 -10.31 -9.41
C ASP A 414 12.99 -10.18 -10.67
N GLN A 415 14.28 -10.42 -10.50
CA GLN A 415 15.25 -10.29 -11.60
C GLN A 415 14.95 -11.24 -12.76
N GLU A 416 14.45 -12.45 -12.47
CA GLU A 416 14.11 -13.44 -13.51
C GLU A 416 12.94 -12.95 -14.37
N LEU A 417 11.86 -12.46 -13.77
CA LEU A 417 10.74 -11.88 -14.51
C LEU A 417 11.17 -10.67 -15.34
N LEU A 418 12.00 -9.78 -14.80
CA LEU A 418 12.50 -8.61 -15.53
C LEU A 418 13.42 -9.00 -16.71
N GLN A 419 14.23 -10.06 -16.56
CA GLN A 419 15.06 -10.57 -17.65
C GLN A 419 14.21 -11.19 -18.77
N LEU A 420 13.15 -11.95 -18.42
CA LEU A 420 12.22 -12.50 -19.39
C LEU A 420 11.42 -11.40 -20.11
N ALA A 421 11.06 -10.32 -19.38
CA ALA A 421 10.43 -9.14 -19.97
C ALA A 421 11.38 -8.45 -20.98
N THR A 422 12.66 -8.27 -20.60
CA THR A 422 13.69 -7.69 -21.49
C THR A 422 13.83 -8.50 -22.79
N LYS A 423 13.77 -9.83 -22.68
CA LYS A 423 13.85 -10.76 -23.83
C LYS A 423 12.54 -10.92 -24.60
N LYS A 424 11.44 -10.31 -24.14
CA LYS A 424 10.08 -10.43 -24.69
C LYS A 424 9.58 -11.90 -24.76
N GLN A 425 9.86 -12.66 -23.70
CA GLN A 425 9.56 -14.10 -23.64
C GLN A 425 8.39 -14.44 -22.71
N LEU A 426 7.88 -13.47 -21.93
CA LEU A 426 6.81 -13.74 -20.94
C LEU A 426 5.49 -14.17 -21.54
N ARG A 427 5.21 -13.87 -22.83
CA ARG A 427 3.98 -14.27 -23.52
C ARG A 427 4.04 -15.67 -24.13
N ASP A 428 5.21 -16.30 -24.19
CA ASP A 428 5.28 -17.70 -24.57
C ASP A 428 4.51 -18.54 -23.54
N PRO A 429 3.50 -19.33 -23.95
CA PRO A 429 2.67 -20.08 -23.02
C PRO A 429 3.45 -21.07 -22.14
N VAL A 430 4.54 -21.63 -22.67
CA VAL A 430 5.40 -22.57 -21.92
C VAL A 430 6.18 -21.84 -20.86
N VAL A 431 6.77 -20.69 -21.23
CA VAL A 431 7.50 -19.82 -20.29
C VAL A 431 6.54 -19.26 -19.23
N LEU A 432 5.38 -18.76 -19.64
CA LEU A 432 4.40 -18.21 -18.72
C LEU A 432 3.93 -19.24 -17.69
N LYS A 433 3.60 -20.45 -18.14
CA LYS A 433 3.20 -21.56 -17.26
C LYS A 433 4.31 -21.93 -16.28
N ALA A 434 5.55 -21.99 -16.75
CA ALA A 434 6.72 -22.27 -15.90
C ALA A 434 6.92 -21.16 -14.84
N GLN A 435 6.77 -19.90 -15.22
CA GLN A 435 6.87 -18.78 -14.27
C GLN A 435 5.73 -18.78 -13.24
N ILE A 436 4.50 -19.03 -13.64
CA ILE A 436 3.36 -19.17 -12.71
C ILE A 436 3.66 -20.26 -11.69
N LYS A 437 4.08 -21.46 -12.16
CA LYS A 437 4.44 -22.56 -11.25
C LYS A 437 5.55 -22.15 -10.27
N ARG A 438 6.65 -21.59 -10.76
CA ARG A 438 7.77 -21.09 -9.94
C ARG A 438 7.28 -20.10 -8.89
N MET A 439 6.40 -19.18 -9.28
CA MET A 439 5.90 -18.13 -8.40
C MET A 439 4.98 -18.68 -7.31
N LEU A 440 4.13 -19.66 -7.62
CA LEU A 440 3.26 -20.33 -6.65
C LEU A 440 4.06 -21.17 -5.64
N ASP A 441 5.15 -21.79 -6.08
CA ASP A 441 6.06 -22.56 -5.23
C ASP A 441 6.97 -21.68 -4.35
N HIS A 442 7.20 -20.43 -4.76
CA HIS A 442 8.10 -19.52 -4.05
C HIS A 442 7.53 -19.06 -2.70
N ARG A 443 8.41 -18.77 -1.73
CA ARG A 443 8.00 -18.30 -0.39
C ARG A 443 7.10 -17.06 -0.40
N ARG A 444 7.28 -16.14 -1.37
CA ARG A 444 6.46 -14.93 -1.51
C ARG A 444 4.99 -15.23 -1.85
N SER A 445 4.66 -16.45 -2.26
CA SER A 445 3.27 -16.84 -2.50
C SER A 445 2.41 -16.83 -1.23
N SER A 446 3.02 -16.79 -0.03
CA SER A 446 2.29 -16.55 1.21
C SER A 446 1.56 -15.21 1.22
N GLU A 447 2.14 -14.19 0.57
CA GLU A 447 1.51 -12.87 0.44
C GLU A 447 0.20 -12.92 -0.38
N PHE A 448 0.19 -13.75 -1.44
CA PHE A 448 -1.05 -14.02 -2.19
C PHE A 448 -2.11 -14.67 -1.30
N VAL A 449 -1.73 -15.67 -0.50
CA VAL A 449 -2.68 -16.33 0.41
C VAL A 449 -3.25 -15.34 1.42
N GLU A 450 -2.41 -14.51 2.04
CA GLU A 450 -2.84 -13.54 3.04
C GLU A 450 -3.68 -12.42 2.44
N ASN A 451 -3.29 -11.91 1.26
CA ASN A 451 -3.96 -10.78 0.63
C ASN A 451 -5.18 -11.19 -0.19
N PHE A 452 -5.17 -12.33 -0.88
CA PHE A 452 -6.35 -12.82 -1.59
C PHE A 452 -7.29 -13.60 -0.66
N ALA A 453 -6.85 -14.76 -0.13
CA ALA A 453 -7.75 -15.61 0.66
C ALA A 453 -8.15 -14.93 1.98
N GLY A 454 -7.25 -14.17 2.61
CA GLY A 454 -7.55 -13.41 3.82
C GLY A 454 -8.67 -12.38 3.65
N GLN A 455 -8.76 -11.73 2.49
CA GLN A 455 -9.82 -10.78 2.19
C GLN A 455 -11.07 -11.48 1.65
N TRP A 456 -10.94 -12.36 0.66
CA TRP A 456 -12.06 -13.13 0.11
C TRP A 456 -12.86 -13.84 1.20
N LEU A 457 -12.17 -14.51 2.13
CA LEU A 457 -12.79 -15.26 3.22
C LEU A 457 -13.12 -14.38 4.45
N ASN A 458 -12.90 -13.07 4.38
CA ASN A 458 -13.12 -12.11 5.47
C ASN A 458 -12.26 -12.36 6.73
N LEU A 459 -11.11 -13.03 6.64
CA LEU A 459 -10.29 -13.40 7.81
C LEU A 459 -9.68 -12.20 8.53
N ARG A 460 -9.54 -11.05 7.85
CA ARG A 460 -9.09 -9.78 8.48
C ARG A 460 -10.08 -9.28 9.54
N LYS A 461 -11.37 -9.65 9.46
CA LYS A 461 -12.38 -9.33 10.49
C LYS A 461 -12.13 -10.04 11.83
N LEU A 462 -11.27 -11.08 11.86
CA LEU A 462 -10.85 -11.71 13.11
C LEU A 462 -10.16 -10.71 14.06
N ASP A 463 -9.49 -9.69 13.55
CA ASP A 463 -8.82 -8.68 14.38
C ASP A 463 -9.83 -7.83 15.18
N GLN A 464 -11.06 -7.72 14.68
CA GLN A 464 -12.18 -6.99 15.30
C GLN A 464 -13.13 -7.90 16.08
N PHE A 465 -12.96 -9.24 15.96
CA PHE A 465 -13.83 -10.19 16.63
C PHE A 465 -13.40 -10.45 18.07
N GLU A 466 -14.16 -9.91 19.01
CA GLU A 466 -13.93 -10.05 20.46
C GLU A 466 -15.11 -10.78 21.11
N PRO A 467 -15.08 -12.11 21.20
CA PRO A 467 -16.15 -12.88 21.83
C PRO A 467 -16.15 -12.67 23.33
N ASN A 468 -17.33 -12.82 23.93
CA ASN A 468 -17.53 -12.67 25.36
C ASN A 468 -16.66 -13.71 26.13
N ARG A 469 -15.72 -13.21 26.93
CA ARG A 469 -14.72 -14.05 27.64
C ARG A 469 -15.35 -14.98 28.68
N THR A 470 -16.49 -14.63 29.25
CA THR A 470 -17.20 -15.51 30.18
C THR A 470 -17.82 -16.71 29.47
N LEU A 471 -18.35 -16.50 28.26
CA LEU A 471 -18.97 -17.58 27.46
C LEU A 471 -17.92 -18.42 26.72
N PHE A 472 -16.81 -17.79 26.32
CA PHE A 472 -15.76 -18.42 25.52
C PHE A 472 -14.37 -18.22 26.16
N PRO A 473 -14.14 -18.75 27.39
CA PRO A 473 -12.90 -18.46 28.15
C PRO A 473 -11.62 -19.00 27.49
N GLN A 474 -11.72 -19.97 26.58
CA GLN A 474 -10.58 -20.50 25.85
C GLN A 474 -10.14 -19.66 24.65
N TRP A 475 -10.99 -18.69 24.21
CA TRP A 475 -10.62 -17.80 23.12
C TRP A 475 -9.70 -16.68 23.61
N ASN A 476 -8.56 -16.56 22.97
CA ASN A 476 -7.56 -15.52 23.23
C ASN A 476 -6.83 -15.18 21.92
N ASP A 477 -5.89 -14.23 21.97
CA ASP A 477 -5.16 -13.78 20.78
C ASP A 477 -4.33 -14.90 20.14
N GLU A 478 -3.85 -15.85 20.93
CA GLU A 478 -3.11 -17.00 20.41
C GLU A 478 -4.04 -17.94 19.63
N ILE A 479 -5.21 -18.30 20.16
CA ILE A 479 -6.20 -19.11 19.43
C ILE A 479 -6.67 -18.38 18.20
N LYS A 480 -6.91 -17.05 18.26
CA LYS A 480 -7.23 -16.19 17.11
C LYS A 480 -6.17 -16.33 16.00
N ALA A 481 -4.90 -16.25 16.36
CA ALA A 481 -3.79 -16.43 15.41
C ALA A 481 -3.71 -17.85 14.84
N LEU A 482 -3.95 -18.88 15.67
CA LEU A 482 -3.91 -20.27 15.26
C LEU A 482 -5.04 -20.64 14.28
N VAL A 483 -6.28 -20.22 14.52
CA VAL A 483 -7.39 -20.47 13.58
C VAL A 483 -7.22 -19.74 12.25
N ARG A 484 -6.59 -18.56 12.26
CA ARG A 484 -6.20 -17.85 11.02
C ARG A 484 -5.13 -18.64 10.26
N SER A 485 -4.09 -19.08 10.98
CA SER A 485 -2.99 -19.85 10.41
C SER A 485 -3.46 -21.19 9.82
N GLU A 486 -4.43 -21.86 10.45
CA GLU A 486 -5.08 -23.06 9.90
C GLU A 486 -5.56 -22.82 8.48
N THR A 487 -6.37 -21.76 8.27
CA THR A 487 -6.98 -21.46 6.98
C THR A 487 -5.94 -21.04 5.94
N TYR A 488 -4.95 -20.24 6.33
CA TYR A 488 -3.87 -19.84 5.41
C TYR A 488 -3.03 -21.03 4.96
N ARG A 489 -2.65 -21.92 5.89
CA ARG A 489 -1.88 -23.13 5.58
C ARG A 489 -2.66 -24.10 4.74
N PHE A 490 -3.95 -24.25 4.99
CA PHE A 490 -4.84 -25.06 4.19
C PHE A 490 -4.93 -24.57 2.74
N PHE A 491 -5.16 -23.28 2.54
CA PHE A 491 -5.19 -22.68 1.20
C PHE A 491 -3.83 -22.77 0.50
N GLN A 492 -2.75 -22.48 1.21
CA GLN A 492 -1.39 -22.59 0.68
C GLN A 492 -1.04 -24.03 0.25
N HIS A 493 -1.45 -25.02 1.04
CA HIS A 493 -1.24 -26.42 0.73
C HIS A 493 -2.00 -26.82 -0.56
N MET A 494 -3.27 -26.45 -0.67
CA MET A 494 -4.08 -26.70 -1.85
C MET A 494 -3.43 -26.08 -3.11
N MET A 495 -2.99 -24.83 -3.01
CA MET A 495 -2.34 -24.10 -4.08
C MET A 495 -1.02 -24.76 -4.52
N ARG A 496 -0.11 -25.06 -3.57
CA ARG A 496 1.22 -25.63 -3.85
C ARG A 496 1.18 -27.06 -4.37
N ASN A 497 0.18 -27.83 -3.95
CA ASN A 497 0.00 -29.20 -4.41
C ASN A 497 -0.95 -29.31 -5.62
N ASP A 498 -1.27 -28.17 -6.21
CA ASP A 498 -2.13 -28.07 -7.40
C ASP A 498 -3.42 -28.90 -7.29
N GLN A 499 -4.09 -28.79 -6.15
CA GLN A 499 -5.34 -29.53 -5.92
C GLN A 499 -6.50 -28.82 -6.63
N SER A 500 -7.59 -29.58 -6.83
CA SER A 500 -8.86 -29.01 -7.25
C SER A 500 -9.35 -27.96 -6.25
N ILE A 501 -9.79 -26.78 -6.71
CA ILE A 501 -10.36 -25.75 -5.84
C ILE A 501 -11.61 -26.25 -5.10
N LEU A 502 -12.26 -27.27 -5.60
CA LEU A 502 -13.41 -27.89 -4.95
C LEU A 502 -13.03 -28.55 -3.61
N ARG A 503 -11.75 -28.89 -3.40
CA ARG A 503 -11.24 -29.37 -2.11
C ARG A 503 -11.34 -28.33 -1.00
N LEU A 504 -11.52 -27.05 -1.34
CA LEU A 504 -11.88 -26.03 -0.33
C LEU A 504 -13.18 -26.38 0.40
N LEU A 505 -14.12 -27.04 -0.27
CA LEU A 505 -15.41 -27.44 0.31
C LEU A 505 -15.29 -28.75 1.09
N ASP A 506 -14.64 -29.79 0.52
CA ASP A 506 -14.78 -31.17 0.95
C ASP A 506 -13.49 -31.86 1.43
N ALA A 507 -12.40 -31.13 1.64
CA ALA A 507 -11.16 -31.75 2.11
C ALA A 507 -11.37 -32.42 3.49
N ASP A 508 -10.90 -33.66 3.58
CA ASP A 508 -10.94 -34.51 4.75
C ASP A 508 -9.63 -34.40 5.60
N TYR A 509 -9.00 -33.23 5.53
CA TYR A 509 -7.82 -32.85 6.30
C TYR A 509 -7.83 -31.36 6.63
N THR A 510 -7.09 -30.99 7.66
CA THR A 510 -6.76 -29.57 7.97
C THR A 510 -5.34 -29.47 8.52
N PHE A 511 -4.93 -28.28 8.97
CA PHE A 511 -3.60 -28.03 9.55
C PHE A 511 -3.75 -27.63 11.00
N LEU A 512 -3.19 -28.43 11.92
CA LEU A 512 -3.28 -28.21 13.36
C LEU A 512 -1.92 -28.34 14.02
N ASN A 513 -1.73 -27.58 15.07
CA ASN A 513 -0.78 -27.85 16.14
C ASN A 513 -1.51 -28.41 17.37
N GLU A 514 -0.79 -28.82 18.38
CA GLU A 514 -1.36 -29.41 19.61
C GLU A 514 -2.42 -28.50 20.26
N LYS A 515 -2.14 -27.18 20.33
CA LYS A 515 -3.01 -26.22 21.01
C LYS A 515 -4.34 -26.03 20.28
N LEU A 516 -4.30 -25.90 18.96
CA LEU A 516 -5.51 -25.78 18.15
C LEU A 516 -6.29 -27.11 18.12
N ALA A 517 -5.59 -28.25 18.07
CA ALA A 517 -6.24 -29.55 18.14
C ALA A 517 -6.99 -29.76 19.48
N LYS A 518 -6.38 -29.38 20.60
CA LYS A 518 -7.02 -29.39 21.92
C LYS A 518 -8.22 -28.45 21.96
N PHE A 519 -8.10 -27.25 21.37
CA PHE A 519 -9.21 -26.30 21.28
C PHE A 519 -10.40 -26.87 20.52
N TYR A 520 -10.16 -27.65 19.48
CA TYR A 520 -11.20 -28.33 18.69
C TYR A 520 -11.66 -29.68 19.27
N GLY A 521 -10.97 -30.20 20.27
CA GLY A 521 -11.23 -31.53 20.81
C GLY A 521 -10.77 -32.68 19.90
N ILE A 522 -9.75 -32.45 19.06
CA ILE A 522 -9.15 -33.46 18.18
C ILE A 522 -7.95 -34.09 18.88
N PRO A 523 -7.96 -35.39 19.17
CA PRO A 523 -6.88 -36.07 19.88
C PRO A 523 -5.69 -36.40 18.95
N GLY A 524 -4.52 -36.73 19.56
CA GLY A 524 -3.38 -37.33 18.86
C GLY A 524 -2.44 -36.35 18.18
N VAL A 525 -2.66 -35.01 18.28
CA VAL A 525 -1.75 -34.00 17.76
C VAL A 525 -0.87 -33.47 18.90
N GLN A 526 0.45 -33.47 18.73
CA GLN A 526 1.43 -33.04 19.73
C GLN A 526 2.40 -32.00 19.16
N GLY A 527 2.86 -31.08 20.02
CA GLY A 527 3.87 -30.06 19.69
C GLY A 527 3.32 -28.79 19.04
N GLU A 528 4.18 -27.79 18.95
CA GLU A 528 3.81 -26.42 18.52
C GLU A 528 3.70 -26.27 17.00
N GLU A 529 4.39 -27.12 16.23
CA GLU A 529 4.44 -27.04 14.78
C GLU A 529 3.13 -27.52 14.13
N PHE A 530 2.64 -26.73 13.18
CA PHE A 530 1.50 -27.12 12.35
C PHE A 530 1.83 -28.30 11.44
N ARG A 531 0.92 -29.26 11.40
CA ARG A 531 1.00 -30.41 10.50
C ARG A 531 -0.35 -30.69 9.87
N GLN A 532 -0.34 -31.35 8.74
CA GLN A 532 -1.55 -31.87 8.13
C GLN A 532 -2.14 -32.99 9.00
N VAL A 533 -3.41 -32.85 9.33
CA VAL A 533 -4.15 -33.79 10.18
C VAL A 533 -5.41 -34.25 9.44
N SER A 534 -5.62 -35.55 9.34
CA SER A 534 -6.86 -36.07 8.76
C SER A 534 -8.05 -35.74 9.67
N THR A 535 -9.10 -35.23 9.05
CA THR A 535 -10.40 -34.99 9.70
C THR A 535 -11.43 -36.07 9.36
N LYS A 536 -11.00 -37.13 8.70
CA LYS A 536 -11.88 -38.27 8.36
C LYS A 536 -12.46 -38.88 9.62
N GLY A 537 -13.78 -39.00 9.68
CA GLY A 537 -14.49 -39.46 10.89
C GLY A 537 -14.63 -38.41 11.99
N GLN A 538 -14.04 -37.24 11.82
CA GLN A 538 -14.21 -36.07 12.69
C GLN A 538 -15.42 -35.24 12.24
N LYS A 539 -15.79 -34.25 13.03
CA LYS A 539 -16.91 -33.34 12.73
C LYS A 539 -16.47 -32.14 11.88
N ARG A 540 -15.33 -32.23 11.15
CA ARG A 540 -14.75 -31.13 10.38
C ARG A 540 -14.42 -31.58 8.95
N MET A 541 -14.67 -30.67 7.99
CA MET A 541 -14.43 -30.89 6.58
C MET A 541 -14.37 -29.54 5.85
N GLY A 542 -13.32 -29.29 5.07
CA GLY A 542 -13.17 -28.08 4.28
C GLY A 542 -13.25 -26.78 5.09
N ILE A 543 -13.21 -25.63 4.39
CA ILE A 543 -13.10 -24.30 5.01
C ILE A 543 -14.33 -23.89 5.82
N LEU A 544 -15.51 -24.38 5.49
CA LEU A 544 -16.76 -24.05 6.21
C LEU A 544 -16.74 -24.45 7.69
N THR A 545 -15.85 -25.37 8.06
CA THR A 545 -15.73 -25.84 9.43
C THR A 545 -14.49 -25.29 10.14
N HIS A 546 -13.69 -24.42 9.50
CA HIS A 546 -12.57 -23.75 10.14
C HIS A 546 -13.04 -22.74 11.18
N GLY A 547 -12.36 -22.71 12.32
CA GLY A 547 -12.69 -21.81 13.42
C GLY A 547 -12.66 -20.35 13.02
N SER A 548 -11.79 -19.97 12.10
CA SER A 548 -11.72 -18.60 11.54
C SER A 548 -13.01 -18.18 10.83
N ILE A 549 -13.55 -19.03 9.94
CA ILE A 549 -14.78 -18.78 9.19
C ILE A 549 -15.99 -18.71 10.14
N LEU A 550 -16.06 -19.67 11.06
CA LEU A 550 -17.15 -19.75 12.04
C LEU A 550 -17.16 -18.55 13.00
N ALA A 551 -15.97 -18.05 13.37
CA ALA A 551 -15.83 -16.87 14.21
C ALA A 551 -16.25 -15.58 13.50
N VAL A 552 -15.73 -15.29 12.31
CA VAL A 552 -16.07 -14.04 11.57
C VAL A 552 -17.53 -13.99 11.13
N THR A 553 -18.23 -15.12 11.15
CA THR A 553 -19.66 -15.25 10.82
C THR A 553 -20.54 -15.40 12.06
N SER A 554 -20.03 -15.06 13.25
CA SER A 554 -20.77 -15.11 14.52
C SER A 554 -20.88 -13.72 15.16
N ASN A 555 -21.68 -13.63 16.21
CA ASN A 555 -21.74 -12.48 17.10
C ASN A 555 -20.87 -12.74 18.35
N PRO A 556 -20.46 -11.73 19.11
CA PRO A 556 -19.62 -11.92 20.29
C PRO A 556 -20.19 -12.85 21.36
N THR A 557 -21.52 -12.94 21.47
CA THR A 557 -22.20 -13.73 22.51
C THR A 557 -22.84 -15.00 22.01
N ARG A 558 -23.02 -15.16 20.69
CA ARG A 558 -23.77 -16.27 20.10
C ARG A 558 -23.43 -16.49 18.62
N THR A 559 -23.82 -17.63 18.09
CA THR A 559 -23.83 -17.90 16.66
C THR A 559 -24.83 -17.00 15.90
N SER A 560 -24.66 -16.91 14.59
CA SER A 560 -25.60 -16.22 13.72
C SER A 560 -25.81 -17.01 12.42
N PRO A 561 -26.87 -17.84 12.36
CA PRO A 561 -27.21 -18.53 11.11
C PRO A 561 -27.37 -17.59 9.92
N VAL A 562 -27.96 -16.40 10.14
CA VAL A 562 -28.11 -15.36 9.11
C VAL A 562 -26.75 -14.93 8.54
N LYS A 563 -25.79 -14.58 9.41
CA LYS A 563 -24.44 -14.19 8.96
C LYS A 563 -23.72 -15.35 8.25
N ARG A 564 -23.85 -16.59 8.76
CA ARG A 564 -23.27 -17.80 8.14
C ARG A 564 -23.86 -18.06 6.77
N GLY A 565 -25.18 -18.04 6.65
CA GLY A 565 -25.86 -18.24 5.37
C GLY A 565 -25.57 -17.14 4.37
N LYS A 566 -25.61 -15.87 4.81
CA LYS A 566 -25.23 -14.72 3.98
C LYS A 566 -23.80 -14.85 3.47
N TRP A 567 -22.85 -15.22 4.34
CA TRP A 567 -21.45 -15.40 3.97
C TRP A 567 -21.27 -16.48 2.91
N ILE A 568 -22.00 -17.61 3.00
CA ILE A 568 -21.97 -18.68 2.00
C ILE A 568 -22.46 -18.16 0.65
N LEU A 569 -23.61 -17.47 0.63
CA LEU A 569 -24.17 -16.89 -0.60
C LEU A 569 -23.22 -15.88 -1.26
N GLU A 570 -22.63 -14.98 -0.48
CA GLU A 570 -21.76 -13.91 -0.99
C GLU A 570 -20.36 -14.39 -1.42
N ASN A 571 -19.77 -15.30 -0.62
CA ASN A 571 -18.36 -15.64 -0.80
C ASN A 571 -18.13 -16.98 -1.50
N LEU A 572 -19.09 -17.89 -1.48
CA LEU A 572 -18.97 -19.18 -2.14
C LEU A 572 -19.87 -19.33 -3.36
N LEU A 573 -21.00 -18.62 -3.42
CA LEU A 573 -21.97 -18.82 -4.51
C LEU A 573 -22.17 -17.56 -5.39
N ALA A 574 -21.56 -16.44 -5.06
CA ALA A 574 -21.73 -15.14 -5.76
C ALA A 574 -23.21 -14.72 -5.96
N THR A 575 -24.07 -15.11 -5.03
CA THR A 575 -25.49 -14.75 -5.00
C THR A 575 -25.83 -13.99 -3.72
N PRO A 576 -25.31 -12.77 -3.52
CA PRO A 576 -25.57 -12.01 -2.32
C PRO A 576 -27.07 -11.76 -2.17
N PRO A 577 -27.66 -11.92 -0.97
CA PRO A 577 -29.03 -11.54 -0.74
C PRO A 577 -29.18 -10.02 -0.90
N PRO A 578 -30.36 -9.53 -1.25
CA PRO A 578 -30.60 -8.09 -1.30
C PRO A 578 -30.32 -7.43 0.06
N PRO A 579 -29.94 -6.14 0.09
CA PRO A 579 -29.75 -5.43 1.33
C PRO A 579 -31.06 -5.43 2.15
N ALA A 580 -30.93 -5.53 3.47
CA ALA A 580 -32.09 -5.44 4.35
C ALA A 580 -32.84 -4.12 4.15
N PRO A 581 -34.17 -4.11 4.17
CA PRO A 581 -34.96 -2.89 4.12
C PRO A 581 -34.53 -1.91 5.23
N PRO A 582 -34.65 -0.58 5.02
CA PRO A 582 -34.42 0.39 6.09
C PRO A 582 -35.32 0.13 7.30
N GLY A 583 -34.77 0.23 8.51
CA GLY A 583 -35.53 0.12 9.75
C GLY A 583 -35.78 -1.31 10.28
N VAL A 584 -35.21 -2.34 9.64
CA VAL A 584 -35.29 -3.71 10.19
C VAL A 584 -34.49 -3.77 11.51
N PRO A 585 -35.16 -4.12 12.63
CA PRO A 585 -34.48 -4.22 13.92
C PRO A 585 -33.48 -5.40 13.91
N GLU A 586 -32.32 -5.17 14.49
CA GLU A 586 -31.39 -6.27 14.76
C GLU A 586 -32.00 -7.25 15.76
N LEU A 587 -31.80 -8.56 15.53
CA LEU A 587 -32.30 -9.63 16.42
C LEU A 587 -31.90 -9.44 17.90
N GLU A 588 -30.88 -8.62 18.16
CA GLU A 588 -30.31 -8.35 19.48
C GLU A 588 -31.11 -7.32 20.30
N LYS A 589 -32.00 -6.56 19.65
CA LYS A 589 -32.81 -5.50 20.30
C LYS A 589 -34.17 -5.96 20.79
N GLY A 590 -34.54 -7.25 20.57
CA GLY A 590 -35.80 -7.83 21.02
C GLY A 590 -35.58 -8.81 22.18
N GLU A 591 -36.56 -8.89 23.12
CA GLU A 591 -36.62 -9.91 24.18
C GLU A 591 -37.01 -11.31 23.62
N LEU A 592 -36.28 -11.79 22.60
CA LEU A 592 -36.57 -13.08 22.00
C LEU A 592 -36.10 -14.22 22.92
N LYS A 593 -37.00 -15.15 23.22
CA LYS A 593 -36.77 -16.28 24.13
C LYS A 593 -36.50 -17.58 23.39
N GLY A 594 -35.77 -18.49 24.02
CA GLY A 594 -35.51 -19.82 23.48
C GLY A 594 -34.14 -19.95 22.75
N THR A 595 -33.99 -21.03 21.99
CA THR A 595 -32.81 -21.30 21.16
C THR A 595 -32.67 -20.31 20.03
N VAL A 596 -31.47 -20.22 19.40
CA VAL A 596 -31.25 -19.35 18.23
C VAL A 596 -32.27 -19.63 17.13
N ARG A 597 -32.60 -20.89 16.86
CA ARG A 597 -33.63 -21.26 15.88
C ARG A 597 -35.00 -20.67 16.23
N GLN A 598 -35.44 -20.84 17.46
CA GLN A 598 -36.76 -20.30 17.91
C GLN A 598 -36.81 -18.78 17.81
N GLN A 599 -35.73 -18.10 18.14
CA GLN A 599 -35.61 -16.65 17.98
C GLN A 599 -35.74 -16.23 16.52
N MET A 600 -35.10 -16.96 15.60
CA MET A 600 -35.19 -16.70 14.17
C MET A 600 -36.60 -16.98 13.61
N GLU A 601 -37.25 -18.02 14.07
CA GLU A 601 -38.65 -18.34 13.70
C GLU A 601 -39.61 -17.22 14.10
N GLN A 602 -39.42 -16.66 15.30
CA GLN A 602 -40.20 -15.50 15.74
C GLN A 602 -39.97 -14.27 14.86
N HIS A 603 -38.69 -14.02 14.47
CA HIS A 603 -38.36 -12.91 13.60
C HIS A 603 -38.89 -13.07 12.17
N ARG A 604 -38.90 -14.29 11.63
CA ARG A 604 -39.40 -14.60 10.28
C ARG A 604 -40.92 -14.57 10.16
N ALA A 605 -41.65 -14.43 11.26
CA ALA A 605 -43.11 -14.27 11.22
C ALA A 605 -43.52 -13.00 10.44
N ASP A 606 -42.62 -12.01 10.33
CA ASP A 606 -42.81 -10.85 9.46
C ASP A 606 -42.53 -11.23 7.98
N PRO A 607 -43.54 -11.09 7.08
CA PRO A 607 -43.39 -11.39 5.65
C PRO A 607 -42.27 -10.64 4.96
N ALA A 608 -41.94 -9.41 5.37
CA ALA A 608 -40.87 -8.60 4.82
C ALA A 608 -39.49 -9.23 5.10
N CYS A 609 -39.35 -9.98 6.19
CA CYS A 609 -38.10 -10.66 6.57
C CYS A 609 -38.01 -12.07 5.95
N ALA A 610 -39.18 -12.71 5.74
CA ALA A 610 -39.25 -14.13 5.36
C ALA A 610 -38.54 -14.46 4.02
N SER A 611 -38.60 -13.58 3.01
CA SER A 611 -38.05 -13.81 1.67
C SER A 611 -36.55 -14.00 1.67
N CYS A 612 -35.82 -13.09 2.35
CA CYS A 612 -34.35 -13.17 2.46
C CYS A 612 -33.90 -14.30 3.38
N HIS A 613 -34.61 -14.49 4.50
CA HIS A 613 -34.32 -15.55 5.48
C HIS A 613 -34.45 -16.96 4.88
N LYS A 614 -35.44 -17.17 3.98
CA LYS A 614 -35.64 -18.44 3.28
C LYS A 614 -34.37 -18.89 2.51
N LEU A 615 -33.54 -17.93 2.01
CA LEU A 615 -32.30 -18.23 1.33
C LEU A 615 -31.14 -18.49 2.27
N MET A 616 -31.02 -17.69 3.35
CA MET A 616 -29.86 -17.67 4.23
C MET A 616 -29.94 -18.72 5.34
N ASP A 617 -31.12 -18.84 5.98
CA ASP A 617 -31.27 -19.60 7.21
C ASP A 617 -30.96 -21.09 7.08
N PRO A 618 -31.42 -21.81 6.04
CA PRO A 618 -31.10 -23.23 5.90
C PRO A 618 -29.59 -23.50 5.84
N LEU A 619 -28.85 -22.64 5.11
CA LEU A 619 -27.41 -22.75 4.98
C LEU A 619 -26.68 -22.49 6.31
N GLY A 620 -27.13 -21.49 7.06
CA GLY A 620 -26.52 -21.13 8.34
C GLY A 620 -26.87 -22.09 9.47
N LEU A 621 -28.15 -22.55 9.54
CA LEU A 621 -28.62 -23.53 10.53
C LEU A 621 -27.88 -24.87 10.40
N ALA A 622 -27.51 -25.28 9.19
CA ALA A 622 -26.69 -26.46 8.97
C ALA A 622 -25.35 -26.43 9.73
N LEU A 623 -24.84 -25.24 10.08
CA LEU A 623 -23.57 -25.07 10.81
C LEU A 623 -23.77 -24.81 12.33
N GLU A 624 -24.97 -24.90 12.88
CA GLU A 624 -25.26 -24.56 14.29
C GLU A 624 -24.61 -25.51 15.32
N ASN A 625 -24.18 -26.69 14.91
CA ASN A 625 -23.36 -27.54 15.75
C ASN A 625 -21.98 -26.93 16.07
N TYR A 626 -21.58 -25.84 15.44
CA TYR A 626 -20.37 -25.09 15.81
C TYR A 626 -20.77 -23.83 16.58
N ASP A 627 -20.16 -23.62 17.75
CA ASP A 627 -20.38 -22.41 18.56
C ASP A 627 -19.78 -21.15 17.88
N ALA A 628 -19.87 -20.01 18.55
CA ALA A 628 -19.41 -18.74 18.00
C ALA A 628 -17.88 -18.65 17.78
N VAL A 629 -17.11 -19.52 18.38
CA VAL A 629 -15.66 -19.60 18.21
C VAL A 629 -15.21 -20.87 17.45
N GLY A 630 -16.16 -21.58 16.88
CA GLY A 630 -15.90 -22.73 16.00
C GLY A 630 -15.70 -24.08 16.73
N ARG A 631 -16.07 -24.22 17.98
CA ARG A 631 -16.05 -25.50 18.70
C ARG A 631 -17.32 -26.29 18.46
N TRP A 632 -17.23 -27.60 18.43
CA TRP A 632 -18.39 -28.47 18.27
C TRP A 632 -19.27 -28.50 19.52
N ARG A 633 -20.60 -28.39 19.34
CA ARG A 633 -21.62 -28.51 20.38
C ARG A 633 -22.86 -29.28 19.88
N THR A 634 -23.61 -29.89 20.79
CA THR A 634 -24.83 -30.66 20.49
C THR A 634 -26.06 -30.04 21.10
N THR A 635 -25.89 -29.09 22.01
CA THR A 635 -26.99 -28.40 22.71
C THR A 635 -26.81 -26.88 22.65
N ASP A 636 -27.94 -26.16 22.63
CA ASP A 636 -28.01 -24.70 22.76
C ASP A 636 -28.97 -24.36 23.90
N LYS A 637 -28.51 -23.63 24.92
CA LYS A 637 -29.30 -23.31 26.15
C LYS A 637 -29.99 -24.53 26.75
N GLY A 638 -29.34 -25.67 26.76
CA GLY A 638 -29.84 -26.93 27.33
C GLY A 638 -30.76 -27.74 26.40
N SER A 639 -31.14 -27.21 25.24
CA SER A 639 -31.96 -27.93 24.25
C SER A 639 -31.07 -28.54 23.14
N PRO A 640 -31.43 -29.71 22.59
CA PRO A 640 -30.75 -30.28 21.42
C PRO A 640 -30.79 -29.31 20.25
N ILE A 641 -29.67 -29.23 19.51
CA ILE A 641 -29.56 -28.37 18.32
C ILE A 641 -30.23 -29.08 17.14
N ASP A 642 -31.19 -28.40 16.53
CA ASP A 642 -31.79 -28.79 15.24
C ASP A 642 -31.09 -28.01 14.11
N THR A 643 -30.38 -28.74 13.28
CA THR A 643 -29.63 -28.20 12.11
C THR A 643 -30.38 -28.39 10.79
N SER A 644 -31.62 -28.85 10.83
CA SER A 644 -32.42 -29.08 9.62
C SER A 644 -32.79 -27.77 8.94
N GLY A 645 -32.88 -27.78 7.64
CA GLY A 645 -33.35 -26.65 6.83
C GLY A 645 -33.79 -27.13 5.46
N GLU A 646 -34.68 -26.37 4.82
CA GLU A 646 -35.16 -26.63 3.46
C GLU A 646 -34.70 -25.49 2.56
N LEU A 647 -33.99 -25.82 1.49
CA LEU A 647 -33.56 -24.87 0.46
C LEU A 647 -34.77 -24.42 -0.39
N PRO A 648 -34.68 -23.28 -1.09
CA PRO A 648 -35.74 -22.78 -1.95
C PRO A 648 -36.23 -23.76 -3.04
N ASN A 649 -35.35 -24.67 -3.45
CA ASN A 649 -35.66 -25.73 -4.43
C ASN A 649 -36.38 -26.95 -3.79
N GLY A 650 -36.70 -26.93 -2.48
CA GLY A 650 -37.34 -28.02 -1.77
C GLY A 650 -36.41 -29.10 -1.22
N GLU A 651 -35.10 -28.91 -1.38
CA GLU A 651 -34.10 -29.85 -0.86
C GLU A 651 -33.89 -29.69 0.63
N SER A 652 -33.94 -30.78 1.37
CA SER A 652 -33.65 -30.78 2.81
C SER A 652 -32.15 -30.93 3.07
N ILE A 653 -31.63 -30.09 3.94
CA ILE A 653 -30.24 -30.13 4.47
C ILE A 653 -30.30 -30.42 5.96
N LYS A 654 -29.46 -31.34 6.43
CA LYS A 654 -29.33 -31.68 7.84
C LYS A 654 -27.88 -31.72 8.26
N GLY A 655 -27.44 -30.64 8.88
CA GLY A 655 -26.07 -30.51 9.38
C GLY A 655 -25.00 -30.19 8.34
N PRO A 656 -23.74 -29.98 8.78
CA PRO A 656 -22.66 -29.50 7.92
C PRO A 656 -22.28 -30.46 6.80
N GLY A 657 -22.41 -31.78 7.02
CA GLY A 657 -22.09 -32.79 6.01
C GLY A 657 -23.00 -32.73 4.78
N ASP A 658 -24.32 -32.55 4.99
CA ASP A 658 -25.27 -32.41 3.88
C ASP A 658 -25.07 -31.10 3.14
N LEU A 659 -24.84 -30.00 3.87
CA LEU A 659 -24.51 -28.70 3.28
C LEU A 659 -23.30 -28.79 2.36
N ILE A 660 -22.19 -29.35 2.85
CA ILE A 660 -20.94 -29.50 2.07
C ILE A 660 -21.16 -30.39 0.85
N ARG A 661 -21.90 -31.50 1.00
CA ARG A 661 -22.23 -32.37 -0.11
C ARG A 661 -23.05 -31.64 -1.17
N THR A 662 -24.08 -30.89 -0.78
CA THR A 662 -24.90 -30.11 -1.71
C THR A 662 -24.06 -29.06 -2.45
N LEU A 663 -23.20 -28.33 -1.75
CA LEU A 663 -22.29 -27.37 -2.39
C LEU A 663 -21.32 -28.07 -3.36
N ARG A 664 -20.78 -29.23 -2.99
CA ARG A 664 -19.81 -29.99 -3.79
C ARG A 664 -20.42 -30.67 -5.02
N GLU A 665 -21.60 -31.24 -4.89
CA GLU A 665 -22.22 -32.05 -5.95
C GLU A 665 -23.15 -31.25 -6.85
N LYS A 666 -23.86 -30.26 -6.32
CA LYS A 666 -24.90 -29.50 -7.05
C LYS A 666 -24.48 -28.09 -7.42
N ASN A 667 -23.58 -27.48 -6.65
CA ASN A 667 -23.15 -26.10 -6.83
C ASN A 667 -21.67 -25.98 -7.22
N ALA A 668 -21.02 -27.06 -7.64
CA ALA A 668 -19.58 -27.07 -7.98
C ALA A 668 -19.21 -26.00 -9.02
N ASP A 669 -19.95 -25.93 -10.12
CA ASP A 669 -19.71 -24.91 -11.16
C ASP A 669 -19.97 -23.49 -10.65
N GLN A 670 -21.00 -23.29 -9.85
CA GLN A 670 -21.33 -21.99 -9.26
C GLN A 670 -20.23 -21.55 -8.29
N PHE A 671 -19.76 -22.46 -7.44
CA PHE A 671 -18.64 -22.21 -6.54
C PHE A 671 -17.35 -21.88 -7.32
N ALA A 672 -17.01 -22.69 -8.32
CA ALA A 672 -15.83 -22.47 -9.15
C ALA A 672 -15.90 -21.15 -9.91
N ARG A 673 -17.08 -20.77 -10.40
CA ARG A 673 -17.34 -19.46 -11.01
C ARG A 673 -17.11 -18.32 -9.99
N CYS A 674 -17.65 -18.45 -8.79
CA CYS A 674 -17.44 -17.47 -7.72
C CYS A 674 -15.94 -17.27 -7.43
N VAL A 675 -15.19 -18.37 -7.28
CA VAL A 675 -13.73 -18.30 -7.07
C VAL A 675 -13.03 -17.63 -8.24
N THR A 676 -13.42 -17.97 -9.48
CA THR A 676 -12.87 -17.39 -10.71
C THR A 676 -13.10 -15.88 -10.76
N GLU A 677 -14.31 -15.42 -10.49
CA GLU A 677 -14.68 -14.01 -10.48
C GLU A 677 -13.94 -13.24 -9.38
N LYS A 678 -13.88 -13.77 -8.16
CA LYS A 678 -13.11 -13.17 -7.05
C LYS A 678 -11.62 -13.06 -7.38
N LEU A 679 -11.03 -14.10 -7.95
CA LEU A 679 -9.63 -14.07 -8.38
C LEU A 679 -9.39 -13.09 -9.52
N LEU A 680 -10.29 -13.01 -10.48
CA LEU A 680 -10.16 -12.08 -11.60
C LEU A 680 -10.29 -10.62 -11.13
N ILE A 681 -11.24 -10.30 -10.21
CA ILE A 681 -11.34 -8.99 -9.55
C ILE A 681 -10.01 -8.63 -8.88
N TYR A 682 -9.48 -9.54 -8.07
CA TYR A 682 -8.22 -9.33 -7.35
C TYR A 682 -7.03 -9.14 -8.31
N ALA A 683 -6.93 -9.96 -9.35
CA ALA A 683 -5.84 -9.91 -10.34
C ALA A 683 -5.85 -8.61 -11.15
N LEU A 684 -7.04 -8.15 -11.56
CA LEU A 684 -7.22 -6.93 -12.34
C LEU A 684 -7.20 -5.65 -11.48
N GLY A 685 -7.56 -5.76 -10.19
CA GLY A 685 -7.71 -4.62 -9.28
C GLY A 685 -8.85 -3.69 -9.65
N ARG A 686 -9.95 -4.24 -10.19
CA ARG A 686 -11.22 -3.57 -10.51
C ARG A 686 -12.40 -4.52 -10.39
N GLY A 687 -13.60 -3.98 -10.30
CA GLY A 687 -14.83 -4.76 -10.44
C GLY A 687 -14.94 -5.41 -11.83
N LEU A 688 -15.71 -6.51 -11.90
CA LEU A 688 -16.06 -7.12 -13.17
C LEU A 688 -17.25 -6.39 -13.79
N GLU A 689 -17.14 -6.17 -15.09
CA GLU A 689 -18.16 -5.61 -15.92
C GLU A 689 -18.79 -6.70 -16.81
N TYR A 690 -19.90 -6.37 -17.46
CA TYR A 690 -20.63 -7.33 -18.31
C TYR A 690 -19.76 -7.98 -19.40
N TYR A 691 -18.78 -7.25 -19.94
CA TYR A 691 -17.88 -7.75 -21.00
C TYR A 691 -16.84 -8.78 -20.48
N ASP A 692 -16.57 -8.82 -19.17
CA ASP A 692 -15.67 -9.80 -18.55
C ASP A 692 -16.27 -11.20 -18.52
N ARG A 693 -17.59 -11.33 -18.68
CA ARG A 693 -18.28 -12.61 -18.69
C ARG A 693 -17.70 -13.57 -19.71
N CYS A 694 -17.38 -13.10 -20.91
CA CYS A 694 -16.76 -13.93 -21.94
C CYS A 694 -15.43 -14.52 -21.50
N ALA A 695 -14.63 -13.76 -20.76
CA ALA A 695 -13.38 -14.25 -20.19
C ALA A 695 -13.66 -15.30 -19.10
N VAL A 696 -14.60 -15.02 -18.18
CA VAL A 696 -15.01 -15.96 -17.13
C VAL A 696 -15.52 -17.28 -17.73
N ASP A 697 -16.39 -17.22 -18.75
CA ASP A 697 -16.95 -18.42 -19.39
C ASP A 697 -15.85 -19.25 -20.10
N LYS A 698 -14.87 -18.61 -20.75
CA LYS A 698 -13.71 -19.28 -21.34
C LYS A 698 -12.85 -19.96 -20.28
N ILE A 699 -12.58 -19.26 -19.15
CA ILE A 699 -11.82 -19.81 -18.01
C ILE A 699 -12.57 -21.02 -17.45
N MET A 700 -13.86 -20.90 -17.18
CA MET A 700 -14.69 -21.98 -16.63
C MET A 700 -14.69 -23.20 -17.55
N ALA A 701 -14.81 -23.01 -18.87
CA ALA A 701 -14.81 -24.12 -19.83
C ALA A 701 -13.49 -24.92 -19.85
N LYS A 702 -12.36 -24.28 -19.51
CA LYS A 702 -11.06 -24.95 -19.36
C LYS A 702 -10.92 -25.59 -17.99
N LEU A 703 -11.31 -24.87 -16.96
CA LEU A 703 -11.21 -25.27 -15.56
C LEU A 703 -12.01 -26.56 -15.29
N THR A 704 -13.24 -26.65 -15.79
CA THR A 704 -14.09 -27.85 -15.68
C THR A 704 -13.45 -29.07 -16.33
N LYS A 705 -12.78 -28.89 -17.49
CA LYS A 705 -12.10 -29.98 -18.19
C LYS A 705 -10.86 -30.51 -17.48
N ASP A 706 -10.25 -29.70 -16.61
CA ASP A 706 -9.03 -30.05 -15.86
C ASP A 706 -9.32 -30.27 -14.38
N ASP A 707 -10.47 -30.80 -14.03
CA ASP A 707 -10.89 -31.13 -12.66
C ASP A 707 -10.71 -29.95 -11.68
N TYR A 708 -10.99 -28.74 -12.15
CA TYR A 708 -10.91 -27.50 -11.34
C TYR A 708 -9.56 -27.27 -10.67
N ARG A 709 -8.43 -27.63 -11.31
CA ARG A 709 -7.09 -27.48 -10.78
C ARG A 709 -6.73 -26.00 -10.57
N PHE A 710 -6.05 -25.73 -9.45
CA PHE A 710 -5.66 -24.37 -9.07
C PHE A 710 -4.71 -23.75 -10.11
N SER A 711 -3.71 -24.48 -10.59
CA SER A 711 -2.76 -23.99 -11.60
C SER A 711 -3.44 -23.60 -12.91
N THR A 712 -4.44 -24.38 -13.33
CA THR A 712 -5.23 -24.09 -14.53
C THR A 712 -6.04 -22.81 -14.35
N LEU A 713 -6.68 -22.61 -13.17
CA LEU A 713 -7.39 -21.38 -12.87
C LEU A 713 -6.48 -20.15 -12.97
N ILE A 714 -5.30 -20.19 -12.35
CA ILE A 714 -4.33 -19.08 -12.41
C ILE A 714 -3.83 -18.86 -13.85
N PHE A 715 -3.48 -19.93 -14.57
CA PHE A 715 -2.97 -19.83 -15.93
C PHE A 715 -4.02 -19.23 -16.89
N GLU A 716 -5.26 -19.66 -16.81
CA GLU A 716 -6.34 -19.15 -17.67
C GLU A 716 -6.69 -17.68 -17.33
N ILE A 717 -6.65 -17.27 -16.05
CA ILE A 717 -6.79 -15.87 -15.66
C ILE A 717 -5.67 -15.03 -16.26
N VAL A 718 -4.42 -15.44 -16.09
CA VAL A 718 -3.24 -14.71 -16.59
C VAL A 718 -3.21 -14.66 -18.12
N SER A 719 -3.76 -15.69 -18.79
CA SER A 719 -3.84 -15.75 -20.25
C SER A 719 -5.06 -15.04 -20.84
N SER A 720 -5.99 -14.58 -20.00
CA SER A 720 -7.22 -13.93 -20.45
C SER A 720 -7.00 -12.55 -21.05
N ASP A 721 -7.87 -12.12 -21.96
CA ASP A 721 -7.80 -10.78 -22.58
C ASP A 721 -7.80 -9.64 -21.53
N PRO A 722 -8.65 -9.64 -20.47
CA PRO A 722 -8.60 -8.61 -19.44
C PRO A 722 -7.25 -8.52 -18.74
N PHE A 723 -6.52 -9.63 -18.58
CA PHE A 723 -5.21 -9.64 -17.94
C PHE A 723 -4.07 -9.27 -18.89
N GLN A 724 -4.17 -9.62 -20.17
CA GLN A 724 -3.11 -9.43 -21.17
C GLN A 724 -3.14 -8.09 -21.90
N ARG A 725 -4.27 -7.38 -21.86
CA ARG A 725 -4.51 -6.17 -22.66
C ARG A 725 -4.76 -4.94 -21.79
N LYS A 726 -4.53 -3.79 -22.38
CA LYS A 726 -4.89 -2.48 -21.80
C LYS A 726 -6.29 -2.08 -22.25
N GLY A 727 -7.08 -1.58 -21.33
CA GLY A 727 -8.33 -0.91 -21.67
C GLY A 727 -8.08 0.48 -22.21
N VAL A 728 -8.97 0.94 -23.07
CA VAL A 728 -9.03 2.35 -23.50
C VAL A 728 -10.13 3.03 -22.70
N ARG A 729 -9.81 4.14 -22.05
CA ARG A 729 -10.83 4.96 -21.38
C ARG A 729 -11.60 5.68 -22.49
N GLU A 730 -12.89 5.38 -22.65
CA GLU A 730 -13.75 6.22 -23.46
C GLU A 730 -13.81 7.61 -22.78
N GLU A 731 -13.47 8.66 -23.52
CA GLU A 731 -13.74 10.03 -23.07
C GLU A 731 -15.27 10.18 -23.00
N LEU A 732 -15.79 10.39 -21.79
CA LEU A 732 -17.19 10.69 -21.51
C LEU A 732 -17.61 12.01 -22.13
#